data_1db3e40a084ba4d70611f7911b061e2d
#
_entry.id   1db3e40a084ba4d70611f7911b061e2d
#
_cell.length_a   1.000
_cell.length_b   1.000
_cell.length_c   1.000
_cell.angle_alpha   90.00
_cell.angle_beta   90.00
_cell.angle_gamma   90.00
#
_symmetry.space_group_name_H-M   'P 1'
#
loop_
_entity.id
_entity.type
_entity.pdbx_description
1 polymer ?
#
loop_
_entity_poly.entity_id
_entity_poly.type
_entity_poly.pdbx_seq_one_letter_code
_entity_poly.pdbx_strand_id
1 'polypeptide(L)'
;MDIREFISRNNLKVEHYNSTTGEYTCRCPAHDDRTASLTVNVKPSRYNGAPRIVLCCHAGCTEAQILAALGLKVQDLRDDNTPPNGGAPRGMTVRQAVPTPPLKPEAAKPEKKPLKPLPPITKIYSYTDANGKELFQVTRHDYIGDDGKHAKTFRQRMYAPENKNAKKDGFVWSVPDSIKLHTLYRLPEVNAAIRDGRTVYVVEGEKDADTLARLGHAATTQPQGAGKWADSYSELLRGAHVVMLPDADTAENSYAGQEHGWKVCTSLTHIAKSIKMVNLKACCPELPPKGDITDMVELMGERPAMDALARQIGETLPFDPAGVKYWLSPSERAAQLFGKIPGYCAADGCICRVAADGGRKPICDFVAIPHSEIMQDDGVNRNMAFEVDAWTQDGRQLPRTRVKASDFGGMGWVTSAWGLQANVMPGNSAKDHARYAIAAVGKMTAAHITEYSHTGWRKIAGKWCYLYHGGAVGADGVRVNLDGGLSGYRLDGAGAAGFDGISAAAAAAASWGIRNVIAPHVAIPLLGTIYLAPLWEFLNQTNVKPSYGLYLAGGTGSRKSTSAALALSHFGNFTSKTLPASFHDTGNTIRRRAFILKDMPFVVDDFHPTGSQQEKRQLKEIAQSLSRMAGDGAERGRMRPDGTLQPATPPRCVTIITGEDIPDVGESGLARYYMVSIQPNDVPISAELTAAQEMARNGYMQRAMLGYIEWLRAQADELPETLHKRFLDMRTWATEKAKDQHARAPETIAHILTGYYMMLLYFRHVGLLDQDACTAAIAEAMATLTATSKEQARIIKEDKPVNIFLDSVAELLASKEVFVTDISASATEGGKPLAAVGRELVGCRDESYYYLIPRIIYKCVQELCVKQGSTFPISLRSLYSDLRTADILRSGVNCTEERPTKSKRIGDNSIFYLWIPRDKIDGAHDEGEKQMRVNFTQVETSDLPPEWI
;
A
#
# COMPACT_ATOMS: atom_id res chain seq x y z
N MET A 1 2.22 50.59 13.97
CA MET A 1 2.33 50.48 15.45
C MET A 1 2.58 49.02 15.85
N ASP A 2 3.65 48.72 16.62
CA ASP A 2 3.93 47.39 17.13
C ASP A 2 2.84 47.02 18.19
N ILE A 3 2.24 45.86 18.09
CA ILE A 3 1.22 45.35 19.02
C ILE A 3 1.73 45.28 20.45
N ARG A 4 3.01 44.99 20.66
CA ARG A 4 3.65 44.94 21.97
C ARG A 4 3.77 46.33 22.60
N GLU A 5 4.11 47.32 21.75
CA GLU A 5 4.17 48.72 22.17
C GLU A 5 2.77 49.24 22.56
N PHE A 6 1.74 48.86 21.74
CA PHE A 6 0.36 49.21 22.07
C PHE A 6 -0.10 48.62 23.40
N ILE A 7 0.17 47.35 23.64
CA ILE A 7 -0.18 46.65 24.91
C ILE A 7 0.54 47.27 26.10
N SER A 8 1.83 47.54 25.98
CA SER A 8 2.64 48.13 27.04
C SER A 8 2.19 49.57 27.35
N ARG A 9 1.98 50.41 26.32
CA ARG A 9 1.56 51.80 26.44
C ARG A 9 0.20 51.98 27.11
N ASN A 10 -0.70 51.02 26.89
CA ASN A 10 -2.06 51.04 27.44
C ASN A 10 -2.22 50.15 28.66
N ASN A 11 -1.13 49.65 29.22
CA ASN A 11 -1.06 48.88 30.46
C ASN A 11 -2.00 47.66 30.51
N LEU A 12 -2.18 47.00 29.32
CA LEU A 12 -3.04 45.85 29.20
C LEU A 12 -2.36 44.59 29.81
N LYS A 13 -3.03 43.97 30.76
CA LYS A 13 -2.49 42.78 31.46
C LYS A 13 -2.63 41.55 30.53
N VAL A 14 -1.53 41.10 29.96
CA VAL A 14 -1.43 39.92 29.13
C VAL A 14 -1.46 38.65 29.99
N GLU A 15 -2.34 37.70 29.69
CA GLU A 15 -2.36 36.36 30.30
C GLU A 15 -1.87 35.29 29.37
N HIS A 16 -2.06 35.46 28.04
CA HIS A 16 -1.60 34.48 27.07
C HIS A 16 -1.13 35.17 25.77
N TYR A 17 -0.12 34.55 25.10
CA TYR A 17 0.34 34.90 23.75
C TYR A 17 0.38 33.66 22.87
N ASN A 18 -0.32 33.72 21.76
CA ASN A 18 -0.29 32.68 20.78
C ASN A 18 0.77 32.98 19.70
N SER A 19 1.88 32.25 19.73
CA SER A 19 3.02 32.46 18.82
C SER A 19 2.69 32.08 17.35
N THR A 20 1.66 31.28 17.10
CA THR A 20 1.25 30.86 15.76
C THR A 20 0.39 31.92 15.06
N THR A 21 -0.50 32.58 15.79
CA THR A 21 -1.42 33.59 15.25
C THR A 21 -0.99 35.03 15.52
N GLY A 22 0.00 35.23 16.39
CA GLY A 22 0.45 36.55 16.81
C GLY A 22 -0.54 37.31 17.71
N GLU A 23 -1.52 36.61 18.31
CA GLU A 23 -2.59 37.18 19.11
C GLU A 23 -2.21 37.24 20.60
N TYR A 24 -2.59 38.34 21.23
CA TYR A 24 -2.47 38.49 22.69
C TYR A 24 -3.85 38.41 23.34
N THR A 25 -3.98 37.61 24.38
CA THR A 25 -5.17 37.55 25.21
C THR A 25 -4.91 38.33 26.49
N CYS A 26 -5.68 39.41 26.71
CA CYS A 26 -5.52 40.36 27.77
C CYS A 26 -6.80 40.47 28.60
N ARG A 27 -6.72 41.05 29.79
CA ARG A 27 -7.90 41.45 30.56
C ARG A 27 -8.54 42.68 29.93
N CYS A 28 -9.85 42.64 29.78
CA CYS A 28 -10.60 43.74 29.18
C CYS A 28 -10.75 44.92 30.13
N PRO A 29 -10.35 46.16 29.74
CA PRO A 29 -10.46 47.32 30.60
C PRO A 29 -11.89 47.88 30.69
N ALA A 30 -12.81 47.40 29.86
CA ALA A 30 -14.19 47.93 29.81
C ALA A 30 -15.17 47.21 30.76
N HIS A 31 -14.76 46.15 31.47
CA HIS A 31 -15.56 45.47 32.48
C HIS A 31 -14.66 44.81 33.54
N ASP A 32 -15.22 44.37 34.67
CA ASP A 32 -14.48 43.64 35.70
C ASP A 32 -14.11 42.26 35.22
N ASP A 33 -12.93 42.12 34.59
CA ASP A 33 -12.45 40.92 33.89
C ASP A 33 -11.59 40.05 34.85
N ARG A 34 -12.23 39.00 35.39
CA ARG A 34 -11.53 38.05 36.29
C ARG A 34 -10.68 37.02 35.53
N THR A 35 -11.07 36.72 34.24
CA THR A 35 -10.37 35.83 33.31
C THR A 35 -10.21 36.57 31.99
N ALA A 36 -9.01 36.63 31.42
CA ALA A 36 -8.71 37.43 30.24
C ALA A 36 -9.67 37.12 29.06
N SER A 37 -10.43 38.11 28.65
CA SER A 37 -11.47 38.02 27.62
C SER A 37 -11.21 38.93 26.42
N LEU A 38 -10.17 39.78 26.41
CA LEU A 38 -9.86 40.70 25.33
C LEU A 38 -8.76 40.12 24.43
N THR A 39 -9.08 39.84 23.18
CA THR A 39 -8.07 39.50 22.13
C THR A 39 -7.60 40.79 21.46
N VAL A 40 -6.26 40.95 21.40
CA VAL A 40 -5.57 42.05 20.70
C VAL A 40 -4.77 41.43 19.55
N ASN A 41 -5.02 41.92 18.34
CA ASN A 41 -4.34 41.42 17.13
C ASN A 41 -4.09 42.55 16.13
N VAL A 42 -3.24 42.33 15.10
CA VAL A 42 -3.02 43.27 13.99
C VAL A 42 -3.63 42.65 12.73
N LYS A 43 -4.54 43.39 12.09
CA LYS A 43 -5.14 42.98 10.82
C LYS A 43 -5.04 44.12 9.79
N PRO A 44 -4.97 43.81 8.49
CA PRO A 44 -5.04 44.84 7.45
C PRO A 44 -6.40 45.55 7.46
N SER A 45 -6.38 46.87 7.36
CA SER A 45 -7.59 47.71 7.26
C SER A 45 -8.35 47.40 5.95
N ARG A 46 -9.68 47.29 6.02
CA ARG A 46 -10.53 47.03 4.85
C ARG A 46 -10.56 48.19 3.86
N TYR A 47 -10.10 49.38 4.24
CA TYR A 47 -10.16 50.60 3.41
C TYR A 47 -8.85 50.87 2.64
N ASN A 48 -7.71 50.60 3.21
CA ASN A 48 -6.41 50.97 2.62
C ASN A 48 -5.33 49.87 2.77
N GLY A 49 -5.64 48.70 3.33
CA GLY A 49 -4.69 47.61 3.51
C GLY A 49 -3.62 47.86 4.57
N ALA A 50 -3.55 49.03 5.21
CA ALA A 50 -2.55 49.34 6.24
C ALA A 50 -2.83 48.50 7.52
N PRO A 51 -1.78 48.09 8.27
CA PRO A 51 -1.94 47.34 9.50
C PRO A 51 -2.71 48.18 10.55
N ARG A 52 -3.72 47.57 11.18
CA ARG A 52 -4.57 48.14 12.21
C ARG A 52 -4.63 47.19 13.41
N ILE A 53 -4.55 47.75 14.62
CA ILE A 53 -4.85 46.99 15.83
C ILE A 53 -6.36 46.74 15.92
N VAL A 54 -6.71 45.49 16.17
CA VAL A 54 -8.11 45.03 16.33
C VAL A 54 -8.28 44.54 17.78
N LEU A 55 -9.32 45.06 18.43
CA LEU A 55 -9.69 44.72 19.80
C LEU A 55 -11.00 43.92 19.76
N CYS A 56 -11.03 42.73 20.33
CA CYS A 56 -12.23 41.91 20.40
C CYS A 56 -12.40 41.32 21.79
N CYS A 57 -13.44 41.77 22.51
CA CYS A 57 -13.76 41.21 23.81
C CYS A 57 -14.80 40.11 23.69
N HIS A 58 -14.43 38.90 24.15
CA HIS A 58 -15.31 37.73 24.11
C HIS A 58 -16.43 37.78 25.18
N ALA A 59 -16.34 38.68 26.13
CA ALA A 59 -17.41 38.95 27.09
C ALA A 59 -18.48 39.97 26.56
N GLY A 60 -18.36 40.44 25.31
CA GLY A 60 -19.38 41.23 24.63
C GLY A 60 -19.19 42.74 24.65
N CYS A 61 -18.07 43.30 25.18
CA CYS A 61 -17.80 44.71 25.09
C CYS A 61 -17.54 45.14 23.64
N THR A 62 -18.13 46.24 23.20
CA THR A 62 -17.87 46.80 21.88
C THR A 62 -16.49 47.47 21.78
N GLU A 63 -15.89 47.56 20.61
CA GLU A 63 -14.62 48.27 20.39
C GLU A 63 -14.66 49.72 20.94
N ALA A 64 -15.82 50.39 20.79
CA ALA A 64 -16.00 51.73 21.32
C ALA A 64 -15.95 51.80 22.84
N GLN A 65 -16.50 50.83 23.54
CA GLN A 65 -16.44 50.75 25.02
C GLN A 65 -15.02 50.47 25.50
N ILE A 66 -14.27 49.59 24.83
CA ILE A 66 -12.88 49.27 25.15
C ILE A 66 -11.99 50.50 24.93
N LEU A 67 -12.18 51.23 23.82
CA LEU A 67 -11.45 52.47 23.52
C LEU A 67 -11.76 53.58 24.53
N ALA A 68 -13.03 53.73 24.91
CA ALA A 68 -13.42 54.69 25.94
C ALA A 68 -12.76 54.40 27.31
N ALA A 69 -12.69 53.11 27.69
CA ALA A 69 -12.03 52.70 28.93
C ALA A 69 -10.50 52.90 28.91
N LEU A 70 -9.89 52.88 27.70
CA LEU A 70 -8.46 53.18 27.50
C LEU A 70 -8.16 54.67 27.27
N GLY A 71 -9.19 55.52 27.13
CA GLY A 71 -9.03 56.92 26.77
C GLY A 71 -8.54 57.16 25.35
N LEU A 72 -8.79 56.22 24.42
CA LEU A 72 -8.33 56.19 23.04
C LEU A 72 -9.44 56.45 22.06
N LYS A 73 -9.09 56.93 20.84
CA LYS A 73 -9.98 57.10 19.70
C LYS A 73 -9.67 56.06 18.63
N VAL A 74 -10.63 55.77 17.70
CA VAL A 74 -10.46 54.81 16.62
C VAL A 74 -9.22 55.08 15.74
N GLN A 75 -8.83 56.32 15.61
CA GLN A 75 -7.63 56.74 14.89
C GLN A 75 -6.34 56.28 15.55
N ASP A 76 -6.30 56.12 16.88
CA ASP A 76 -5.13 55.69 17.65
C ASP A 76 -4.82 54.19 17.46
N LEU A 77 -5.70 53.44 16.78
CA LEU A 77 -5.50 52.05 16.38
C LEU A 77 -4.79 51.91 15.02
N ARG A 78 -4.43 53.04 14.39
CA ARG A 78 -3.77 53.05 13.08
C ARG A 78 -2.39 53.68 13.17
N ASP A 79 -1.51 53.27 12.24
CA ASP A 79 -0.17 53.85 12.12
C ASP A 79 -0.18 54.94 11.04
N ASP A 80 -0.49 56.18 11.40
CA ASP A 80 -0.51 57.31 10.49
C ASP A 80 0.89 57.98 10.35
N ASN A 81 1.95 57.42 10.88
CA ASN A 81 3.31 57.93 10.77
C ASN A 81 4.05 57.36 9.55
N THR A 82 3.59 57.71 8.34
CA THR A 82 4.40 57.55 7.15
C THR A 82 4.77 58.96 6.63
N PRO A 83 6.09 59.37 6.60
CA PRO A 83 6.48 60.64 6.08
C PRO A 83 6.11 60.77 4.59
N PRO A 84 5.71 61.96 4.13
CA PRO A 84 5.38 62.14 2.70
C PRO A 84 6.66 62.14 1.88
N ASN A 85 6.89 61.14 1.05
CA ASN A 85 7.91 61.20 0.00
C ASN A 85 7.40 62.06 -1.16
N GLY A 86 8.15 63.14 -1.35
CA GLY A 86 7.88 64.18 -2.33
C GLY A 86 7.96 63.72 -3.78
N GLY A 87 7.10 64.22 -4.57
CA GLY A 87 7.10 64.26 -6.04
C GLY A 87 6.11 65.25 -6.54
N ALA A 88 6.60 66.33 -7.13
CA ALA A 88 6.01 67.60 -7.46
C ALA A 88 4.83 67.54 -8.47
N PRO A 89 4.16 68.65 -8.67
CA PRO A 89 2.72 68.71 -8.95
C PRO A 89 2.39 68.95 -10.43
N ARG A 90 1.26 68.49 -10.87
CA ARG A 90 0.58 69.09 -12.08
C ARG A 90 -0.92 69.17 -11.89
N GLY A 91 -1.40 70.42 -11.93
CA GLY A 91 -2.68 70.76 -12.47
C GLY A 91 -3.85 70.85 -11.51
N MET A 92 -3.91 71.96 -10.75
CA MET A 92 -5.14 72.49 -10.18
C MET A 92 -6.13 72.82 -11.29
N THR A 93 -7.29 72.18 -11.27
CA THR A 93 -8.55 72.86 -11.79
C THR A 93 -9.47 72.85 -10.57
N VAL A 94 -9.64 74.06 -10.09
CA VAL A 94 -10.67 74.43 -9.10
C VAL A 94 -12.05 74.14 -9.72
N ARG A 95 -12.77 73.21 -9.17
CA ARG A 95 -14.21 73.14 -9.33
C ARG A 95 -14.88 73.71 -8.10
N GLN A 96 -15.62 74.76 -8.33
CA GLN A 96 -16.44 75.45 -7.40
C GLN A 96 -17.30 74.53 -6.52
N ALA A 97 -17.42 74.92 -5.25
CA ALA A 97 -18.34 74.38 -4.28
C ALA A 97 -19.79 74.44 -4.84
N VAL A 98 -20.41 73.31 -4.97
CA VAL A 98 -21.86 73.20 -5.17
C VAL A 98 -22.51 73.38 -3.80
N PRO A 99 -23.50 74.25 -3.65
CA PRO A 99 -24.17 74.44 -2.36
C PRO A 99 -24.90 73.16 -1.92
N THR A 100 -24.76 72.84 -0.64
CA THR A 100 -25.48 71.74 0.02
C THR A 100 -26.99 71.96 -0.17
N PRO A 101 -27.75 70.98 -0.68
CA PRO A 101 -29.20 71.08 -0.62
C PRO A 101 -29.73 71.11 0.81
N PRO A 102 -30.77 71.84 1.07
CA PRO A 102 -31.36 71.88 2.43
C PRO A 102 -31.83 70.49 2.87
N LEU A 103 -31.55 70.15 4.15
CA LEU A 103 -32.09 69.00 4.83
C LEU A 103 -33.59 68.84 4.52
N LYS A 104 -33.92 67.78 3.83
CA LYS A 104 -35.31 67.31 3.73
C LYS A 104 -35.84 67.01 5.12
N PRO A 105 -37.05 67.42 5.46
CA PRO A 105 -37.67 67.01 6.71
C PRO A 105 -37.65 65.49 6.84
N GLU A 106 -37.38 65.05 8.05
CA GLU A 106 -37.45 63.66 8.46
C GLU A 106 -38.72 63.06 7.89
N ALA A 107 -38.61 62.18 6.87
CA ALA A 107 -39.72 61.41 6.35
C ALA A 107 -40.32 60.59 7.52
N ALA A 108 -41.54 60.87 7.79
CA ALA A 108 -42.33 60.06 8.72
C ALA A 108 -42.06 58.58 8.45
N LYS A 109 -41.72 57.79 9.52
CA LYS A 109 -41.63 56.36 9.44
C LYS A 109 -42.76 55.81 8.60
N PRO A 110 -42.45 54.98 7.52
CA PRO A 110 -43.54 54.45 6.73
C PRO A 110 -44.46 53.69 7.67
N GLU A 111 -45.72 54.08 7.64
CA GLU A 111 -46.78 53.34 8.34
C GLU A 111 -46.64 51.89 7.98
N LYS A 112 -46.48 51.03 8.99
CA LYS A 112 -46.45 49.58 8.82
C LYS A 112 -47.72 49.23 8.05
N LYS A 113 -47.60 48.87 6.76
CA LYS A 113 -48.72 48.28 6.02
C LYS A 113 -49.30 47.18 6.92
N PRO A 114 -50.60 47.07 7.08
CA PRO A 114 -51.22 46.08 7.87
C PRO A 114 -50.73 44.73 7.39
N LEU A 115 -50.11 43.95 8.28
CA LEU A 115 -49.62 42.61 7.97
C LEU A 115 -50.77 41.79 7.39
N LYS A 116 -50.66 41.35 6.13
CA LYS A 116 -51.65 40.43 5.53
C LYS A 116 -51.82 39.27 6.51
N PRO A 117 -52.99 38.77 6.81
CA PRO A 117 -53.22 37.63 7.68
C PRO A 117 -52.42 36.42 7.09
N LEU A 118 -51.77 35.67 7.96
CA LEU A 118 -51.08 34.46 7.55
C LEU A 118 -52.07 33.49 6.90
N PRO A 119 -51.70 32.91 5.71
CA PRO A 119 -52.54 31.87 5.13
C PRO A 119 -52.79 30.72 6.10
N PRO A 120 -53.82 29.87 5.90
CA PRO A 120 -54.07 28.70 6.75
C PRO A 120 -52.82 27.77 6.83
N ILE A 121 -52.65 27.09 7.96
CA ILE A 121 -51.63 26.08 8.13
C ILE A 121 -51.99 24.88 7.24
N THR A 122 -51.10 24.46 6.34
CA THR A 122 -51.31 23.33 5.44
C THR A 122 -50.59 22.07 5.98
N LYS A 123 -49.46 22.27 6.70
CA LYS A 123 -48.72 21.14 7.34
C LYS A 123 -47.98 21.64 8.59
N ILE A 124 -47.86 20.74 9.58
CA ILE A 124 -47.14 20.99 10.83
C ILE A 124 -46.02 19.96 10.92
N TYR A 125 -44.82 20.43 11.25
CA TYR A 125 -43.66 19.60 11.53
C TYR A 125 -43.24 19.82 12.98
N SER A 126 -43.36 18.76 13.80
CA SER A 126 -43.06 18.82 15.23
C SER A 126 -41.56 18.51 15.44
N TYR A 127 -40.88 19.40 16.13
CA TYR A 127 -39.51 19.20 16.60
C TYR A 127 -39.52 18.75 18.04
N THR A 128 -38.87 17.63 18.31
CA THR A 128 -38.88 16.96 19.62
C THR A 128 -37.50 16.91 20.23
N ASP A 129 -37.40 16.75 21.53
CA ASP A 129 -36.15 16.39 22.21
C ASP A 129 -35.81 14.90 21.97
N ALA A 130 -34.68 14.46 22.54
CA ALA A 130 -34.19 13.09 22.40
C ALA A 130 -35.17 12.00 22.94
N ASN A 131 -36.12 12.38 23.80
CA ASN A 131 -37.13 11.51 24.42
C ASN A 131 -38.48 11.56 23.69
N GLY A 132 -38.60 12.34 22.62
CA GLY A 132 -39.80 12.49 21.83
C GLY A 132 -40.80 13.55 22.36
N LYS A 133 -40.45 14.34 23.38
CA LYS A 133 -41.28 15.45 23.84
C LYS A 133 -41.18 16.62 22.86
N GLU A 134 -42.33 17.09 22.39
CA GLU A 134 -42.41 18.25 21.49
C GLU A 134 -41.85 19.50 22.16
N LEU A 135 -40.92 20.17 21.45
CA LEU A 135 -40.30 21.43 21.85
C LEU A 135 -40.90 22.63 21.11
N PHE A 136 -41.09 22.49 19.81
CA PHE A 136 -41.69 23.53 18.96
C PHE A 136 -42.16 22.92 17.65
N GLN A 137 -42.87 23.74 16.87
CA GLN A 137 -43.42 23.35 15.59
C GLN A 137 -42.94 24.33 14.48
N VAL A 138 -42.66 23.77 13.29
CA VAL A 138 -42.55 24.51 12.04
C VAL A 138 -43.87 24.32 11.29
N THR A 139 -44.53 25.42 10.95
CA THR A 139 -45.82 25.40 10.23
C THR A 139 -45.59 25.84 8.79
N ARG A 140 -46.11 25.06 7.86
CA ARG A 140 -46.13 25.39 6.41
C ARG A 140 -47.47 26.02 6.06
N HIS A 141 -47.42 27.04 5.24
CA HIS A 141 -48.59 27.79 4.74
C HIS A 141 -48.44 27.90 3.22
N ASP A 142 -49.29 27.24 2.47
CA ASP A 142 -49.36 27.33 1.01
C ASP A 142 -50.43 28.37 0.61
N TYR A 143 -50.15 29.20 -0.36
CA TYR A 143 -51.05 30.26 -0.84
C TYR A 143 -50.76 30.60 -2.30
N ILE A 144 -51.69 31.34 -2.90
CA ILE A 144 -51.49 31.93 -4.23
C ILE A 144 -50.93 33.35 -4.04
N GLY A 145 -49.74 33.58 -4.59
CA GLY A 145 -49.08 34.89 -4.55
C GLY A 145 -49.83 35.97 -5.35
N ASP A 146 -49.45 37.25 -5.18
CA ASP A 146 -50.04 38.38 -5.92
C ASP A 146 -49.75 38.27 -7.45
N ASP A 147 -48.79 37.42 -7.86
CA ASP A 147 -48.47 37.09 -9.24
C ASP A 147 -49.26 35.88 -9.80
N GLY A 148 -50.21 35.37 -9.04
CA GLY A 148 -51.02 34.21 -9.42
C GLY A 148 -50.30 32.84 -9.29
N LYS A 149 -49.09 32.81 -8.81
CA LYS A 149 -48.34 31.55 -8.64
C LYS A 149 -48.48 30.98 -7.27
N HIS A 150 -48.38 29.66 -7.15
CA HIS A 150 -48.27 28.97 -5.88
C HIS A 150 -47.01 29.41 -5.11
N ALA A 151 -47.23 29.87 -3.90
CA ALA A 151 -46.20 30.29 -2.96
C ALA A 151 -46.33 29.56 -1.63
N LYS A 152 -45.24 29.43 -0.92
CA LYS A 152 -45.20 28.81 0.42
C LYS A 152 -44.46 29.71 1.40
N THR A 153 -44.86 29.71 2.64
CA THR A 153 -44.09 30.36 3.72
C THR A 153 -44.09 29.45 4.95
N PHE A 154 -43.03 29.53 5.74
CA PHE A 154 -42.80 28.76 6.93
C PHE A 154 -42.75 29.68 8.15
N ARG A 155 -43.34 29.25 9.26
CA ARG A 155 -43.30 29.93 10.56
C ARG A 155 -42.99 28.97 11.65
N GLN A 156 -42.34 29.44 12.69
CA GLN A 156 -42.07 28.67 13.91
C GLN A 156 -42.95 29.13 15.02
N ARG A 157 -43.47 28.16 15.80
CA ARG A 157 -44.26 28.42 16.98
C ARG A 157 -43.95 27.39 18.09
N MET A 158 -44.04 27.83 19.32
CA MET A 158 -43.85 27.00 20.51
C MET A 158 -45.06 27.11 21.41
N TYR A 159 -45.55 25.97 21.94
CA TYR A 159 -46.60 25.97 22.90
C TYR A 159 -46.09 26.45 24.25
N ALA A 160 -46.58 27.63 24.70
CA ALA A 160 -46.17 28.28 25.93
C ALA A 160 -47.32 29.18 26.41
N PRO A 161 -48.45 28.63 26.91
CA PRO A 161 -49.65 29.38 27.24
C PRO A 161 -49.44 30.43 28.33
N GLU A 162 -48.48 30.22 29.24
CA GLU A 162 -48.14 31.17 30.29
C GLU A 162 -47.30 32.37 29.80
N ASN A 163 -46.86 32.35 28.52
CA ASN A 163 -46.05 33.45 27.97
C ASN A 163 -46.95 34.62 27.59
N LYS A 164 -46.60 35.82 28.06
CA LYS A 164 -47.31 37.05 27.77
C LYS A 164 -47.57 37.36 26.28
N ASN A 165 -46.80 36.76 25.39
CA ASN A 165 -46.94 36.91 23.94
C ASN A 165 -47.71 35.72 23.29
N ALA A 166 -48.25 34.79 24.11
CA ALA A 166 -49.02 33.68 23.61
C ALA A 166 -50.34 34.18 22.97
N LYS A 167 -50.71 33.63 21.84
CA LYS A 167 -52.02 33.84 21.22
C LYS A 167 -53.11 33.04 21.91
N LYS A 168 -54.38 33.20 21.54
CA LYS A 168 -55.51 32.50 22.11
C LYS A 168 -55.44 30.96 22.08
N ASP A 169 -54.62 30.43 21.14
CA ASP A 169 -54.33 29.03 20.95
C ASP A 169 -53.17 28.52 21.82
N GLY A 170 -52.62 29.36 22.70
CA GLY A 170 -51.51 29.02 23.59
C GLY A 170 -50.12 29.02 22.93
N PHE A 171 -50.02 29.37 21.63
CA PHE A 171 -48.75 29.38 20.92
C PHE A 171 -48.09 30.75 20.88
N VAL A 172 -46.78 30.77 21.06
CA VAL A 172 -45.89 31.89 20.78
C VAL A 172 -45.24 31.68 19.44
N TRP A 173 -45.37 32.63 18.52
CA TRP A 173 -44.78 32.55 17.15
C TRP A 173 -43.31 32.99 17.12
N SER A 174 -42.54 32.51 18.07
CA SER A 174 -41.10 32.69 18.19
C SER A 174 -40.55 31.53 18.99
N VAL A 175 -39.41 31.01 18.58
CA VAL A 175 -38.71 29.94 19.28
C VAL A 175 -37.33 30.46 19.68
N PRO A 176 -36.93 30.39 20.96
CA PRO A 176 -35.62 30.83 21.43
C PRO A 176 -34.48 30.04 20.77
N ASP A 177 -33.36 30.72 20.50
CA ASP A 177 -32.17 30.08 19.96
C ASP A 177 -31.64 28.94 20.84
N SER A 178 -31.75 29.06 22.16
CA SER A 178 -31.40 28.01 23.13
C SER A 178 -32.16 26.69 22.95
N ILE A 179 -33.29 26.71 22.27
CA ILE A 179 -34.06 25.50 21.94
C ILE A 179 -33.78 25.07 20.52
N LYS A 180 -33.97 25.96 19.55
CA LYS A 180 -33.92 25.60 18.13
C LYS A 180 -32.50 25.19 17.67
N LEU A 181 -31.41 25.80 18.23
CA LEU A 181 -30.02 25.44 17.86
C LEU A 181 -29.55 24.11 18.46
N HIS A 182 -30.32 23.48 19.31
CA HIS A 182 -29.99 22.19 19.93
C HIS A 182 -30.95 21.06 19.55
N THR A 183 -31.69 21.22 18.45
CA THR A 183 -32.72 20.24 18.04
C THR A 183 -32.67 20.09 16.52
N LEU A 184 -32.61 18.84 16.07
CA LEU A 184 -32.79 18.46 14.67
C LEU A 184 -34.17 17.83 14.49
N TYR A 185 -34.72 17.89 13.26
CA TYR A 185 -35.99 17.23 12.95
C TYR A 185 -35.86 15.71 13.13
N ARG A 186 -36.86 15.06 13.77
CA ARG A 186 -36.89 13.61 14.04
C ARG A 186 -35.67 13.10 14.88
N LEU A 187 -35.26 13.89 15.87
CA LEU A 187 -34.06 13.61 16.68
C LEU A 187 -34.05 12.24 17.36
N PRO A 188 -35.19 11.68 17.89
CA PRO A 188 -35.20 10.34 18.46
C PRO A 188 -34.77 9.25 17.47
N GLU A 189 -35.28 9.31 16.23
CA GLU A 189 -34.95 8.36 15.17
C GLU A 189 -33.49 8.49 14.71
N VAL A 190 -32.97 9.71 14.65
CA VAL A 190 -31.57 9.99 14.39
C VAL A 190 -30.66 9.35 15.45
N ASN A 191 -30.99 9.55 16.72
CA ASN A 191 -30.23 8.97 17.83
C ASN A 191 -30.28 7.44 17.83
N ALA A 192 -31.43 6.85 17.49
CA ALA A 192 -31.54 5.40 17.32
C ALA A 192 -30.67 4.90 16.18
N ALA A 193 -30.68 5.58 15.03
CA ALA A 193 -29.82 5.21 13.88
C ALA A 193 -28.34 5.28 14.22
N ILE A 194 -27.90 6.31 14.95
CA ILE A 194 -26.49 6.45 15.37
C ILE A 194 -26.08 5.29 16.29
N ARG A 195 -26.90 4.94 17.29
CA ARG A 195 -26.66 3.80 18.19
C ARG A 195 -26.56 2.47 17.44
N ASP A 196 -27.44 2.28 16.46
CA ASP A 196 -27.52 1.06 15.64
C ASP A 196 -26.46 1.00 14.53
N GLY A 197 -25.65 2.05 14.35
CA GLY A 197 -24.68 2.17 13.25
C GLY A 197 -25.32 2.33 11.87
N ARG A 198 -26.60 2.73 11.80
CA ARG A 198 -27.32 2.96 10.54
C ARG A 198 -27.02 4.34 9.97
N THR A 199 -27.15 4.47 8.65
CA THR A 199 -26.99 5.73 7.94
C THR A 199 -28.05 6.74 8.34
N VAL A 200 -27.62 8.00 8.57
CA VAL A 200 -28.48 9.17 8.76
C VAL A 200 -28.40 10.03 7.51
N TYR A 201 -29.54 10.25 6.89
CA TYR A 201 -29.67 11.14 5.74
C TYR A 201 -29.93 12.58 6.21
N VAL A 202 -29.16 13.53 5.71
CA VAL A 202 -29.38 14.96 5.94
C VAL A 202 -29.90 15.57 4.65
N VAL A 203 -31.04 16.24 4.72
CA VAL A 203 -31.78 16.87 3.61
C VAL A 203 -32.06 18.34 3.90
N GLU A 204 -32.52 19.10 2.89
CA GLU A 204 -32.77 20.54 3.07
C GLU A 204 -34.09 20.85 3.76
N GLY A 205 -35.09 19.99 3.59
CA GLY A 205 -36.46 20.23 4.07
C GLY A 205 -37.09 19.09 4.87
N GLU A 206 -38.06 19.44 5.73
CA GLU A 206 -38.82 18.47 6.55
C GLU A 206 -39.66 17.52 5.68
N LYS A 207 -40.11 17.97 4.47
CA LYS A 207 -40.86 17.13 3.50
C LYS A 207 -40.00 15.94 3.07
N ASP A 208 -38.72 16.20 2.77
CA ASP A 208 -37.79 15.22 2.27
C ASP A 208 -37.36 14.22 3.36
N ALA A 209 -37.18 14.75 4.57
CA ALA A 209 -36.97 13.89 5.74
C ALA A 209 -38.16 12.96 6.02
N ASP A 210 -39.39 13.44 5.86
CA ASP A 210 -40.61 12.62 6.00
C ASP A 210 -40.69 11.57 4.87
N THR A 211 -40.35 11.92 3.63
CA THR A 211 -40.34 10.99 2.50
C THR A 211 -39.40 9.84 2.77
N LEU A 212 -38.15 10.13 3.15
CA LEU A 212 -37.14 9.08 3.48
C LEU A 212 -37.58 8.25 4.71
N ALA A 213 -38.14 8.89 5.72
CA ALA A 213 -38.62 8.18 6.91
C ALA A 213 -39.77 7.21 6.59
N ARG A 214 -40.71 7.60 5.72
CA ARG A 214 -41.79 6.73 5.23
C ARG A 214 -41.22 5.50 4.48
N LEU A 215 -40.08 5.65 3.85
CA LEU A 215 -39.34 4.58 3.16
C LEU A 215 -38.44 3.78 4.10
N GLY A 216 -38.46 4.00 5.41
CA GLY A 216 -37.73 3.24 6.42
C GLY A 216 -36.33 3.75 6.74
N HIS A 217 -35.95 4.93 6.26
CA HIS A 217 -34.63 5.52 6.47
C HIS A 217 -34.63 6.57 7.57
N ALA A 218 -33.55 6.65 8.36
CA ALA A 218 -33.39 7.74 9.32
C ALA A 218 -32.96 9.01 8.58
N ALA A 219 -33.79 10.04 8.61
CA ALA A 219 -33.54 11.29 7.94
C ALA A 219 -33.82 12.50 8.81
N THR A 220 -33.10 13.58 8.57
CA THR A 220 -33.16 14.81 9.35
C THR A 220 -32.90 16.06 8.56
N THR A 221 -33.29 17.19 9.10
CA THR A 221 -32.96 18.55 8.64
C THR A 221 -32.90 19.50 9.83
N GLN A 222 -32.27 20.68 9.64
CA GLN A 222 -32.29 21.74 10.63
C GLN A 222 -33.58 22.61 10.51
N PRO A 223 -34.06 23.25 11.57
CA PRO A 223 -35.13 24.23 11.49
C PRO A 223 -34.65 25.49 10.76
N GLN A 224 -35.45 26.09 9.91
CA GLN A 224 -35.22 27.32 9.14
C GLN A 224 -34.69 27.15 7.71
N GLY A 225 -34.56 25.93 7.20
CA GLY A 225 -34.21 25.67 5.81
C GLY A 225 -32.73 25.95 5.47
N ALA A 226 -32.40 25.90 4.17
CA ALA A 226 -31.03 26.01 3.67
C ALA A 226 -30.31 27.29 4.13
N GLY A 227 -29.00 27.17 4.37
CA GLY A 227 -28.14 28.28 4.75
C GLY A 227 -28.10 28.63 6.25
N LYS A 228 -28.83 27.89 7.11
CA LYS A 228 -28.94 28.14 8.55
C LYS A 228 -28.32 27.05 9.43
N TRP A 229 -27.44 26.22 8.88
CA TRP A 229 -26.73 25.20 9.65
C TRP A 229 -25.79 25.86 10.66
N ALA A 230 -25.89 25.43 11.92
CA ALA A 230 -25.02 25.84 13.02
C ALA A 230 -24.14 24.67 13.48
N ASP A 231 -22.97 24.94 14.04
CA ASP A 231 -22.04 23.89 14.49
C ASP A 231 -22.66 23.03 15.61
N SER A 232 -23.60 23.56 16.39
CA SER A 232 -24.34 22.81 17.40
C SER A 232 -25.19 21.67 16.82
N TYR A 233 -25.66 21.78 15.57
CA TYR A 233 -26.35 20.67 14.89
C TYR A 233 -25.40 19.54 14.53
N SER A 234 -24.16 19.89 14.14
CA SER A 234 -23.12 18.89 13.83
C SER A 234 -22.81 18.03 15.04
N GLU A 235 -22.80 18.60 16.25
CA GLU A 235 -22.57 17.84 17.50
C GLU A 235 -23.67 16.78 17.76
N LEU A 236 -24.91 17.03 17.33
CA LEU A 236 -25.99 16.05 17.43
C LEU A 236 -25.83 14.84 16.51
N LEU A 237 -24.93 14.96 15.51
CA LEU A 237 -24.60 13.89 14.56
C LEU A 237 -23.22 13.26 14.85
N ARG A 238 -22.70 13.45 16.05
CA ARG A 238 -21.41 12.87 16.45
C ARG A 238 -21.44 11.35 16.35
N GLY A 239 -20.45 10.78 15.62
CA GLY A 239 -20.32 9.35 15.39
C GLY A 239 -21.32 8.76 14.38
N ALA A 240 -22.15 9.58 13.74
CA ALA A 240 -23.09 9.14 12.70
C ALA A 240 -22.37 8.78 11.38
N HIS A 241 -22.96 7.84 10.65
CA HIS A 241 -22.70 7.69 9.22
C HIS A 241 -23.64 8.60 8.43
N VAL A 242 -23.16 9.71 7.90
CA VAL A 242 -23.96 10.76 7.28
C VAL A 242 -23.93 10.67 5.75
N VAL A 243 -25.11 10.72 5.14
CA VAL A 243 -25.31 10.94 3.70
C VAL A 243 -26.08 12.25 3.50
N MET A 244 -25.42 13.25 2.95
CA MET A 244 -26.01 14.54 2.56
C MET A 244 -26.63 14.45 1.19
N LEU A 245 -27.90 14.83 1.06
CA LEU A 245 -28.67 14.91 -0.18
C LEU A 245 -29.12 16.35 -0.42
N PRO A 246 -28.30 17.18 -1.09
CA PRO A 246 -28.67 18.55 -1.42
C PRO A 246 -29.64 18.59 -2.60
N ASP A 247 -30.48 19.60 -2.67
CA ASP A 247 -31.33 19.87 -3.82
C ASP A 247 -30.50 20.07 -5.09
N ALA A 248 -31.02 19.67 -6.24
CA ALA A 248 -30.36 19.76 -7.55
C ALA A 248 -30.45 21.18 -8.17
N ASP A 249 -29.89 22.15 -7.47
CA ASP A 249 -29.81 23.54 -7.91
C ASP A 249 -28.92 23.73 -9.15
N THR A 250 -29.08 24.81 -9.87
CA THR A 250 -28.34 25.14 -11.11
C THR A 250 -27.53 26.44 -10.96
N ALA A 251 -26.75 26.77 -11.99
CA ALA A 251 -25.98 28.02 -12.03
C ALA A 251 -26.86 29.29 -11.87
N GLU A 252 -28.13 29.24 -12.31
CA GLU A 252 -29.05 30.35 -12.20
C GLU A 252 -29.33 30.79 -10.76
N ASN A 253 -29.29 29.87 -9.81
CA ASN A 253 -29.39 30.17 -8.39
C ASN A 253 -28.10 29.89 -7.60
N SER A 254 -26.97 29.97 -8.31
CA SER A 254 -25.64 29.83 -7.72
C SER A 254 -25.40 28.52 -6.96
N TYR A 255 -26.07 27.42 -7.35
CA TYR A 255 -25.97 26.11 -6.73
C TYR A 255 -26.21 26.16 -5.20
N ALA A 256 -27.20 26.90 -4.76
CA ALA A 256 -27.39 27.23 -3.35
C ALA A 256 -27.57 26.00 -2.47
N GLY A 257 -28.30 24.98 -2.93
CA GLY A 257 -28.46 23.70 -2.21
C GLY A 257 -27.14 22.95 -2.07
N GLN A 258 -26.39 22.77 -3.17
CA GLN A 258 -25.10 22.09 -3.13
C GLN A 258 -24.07 22.86 -2.28
N GLU A 259 -24.08 24.20 -2.35
CA GLU A 259 -23.21 25.04 -1.50
C GLU A 259 -23.58 24.91 -0.01
N HIS A 260 -24.89 24.81 0.27
CA HIS A 260 -25.35 24.54 1.63
C HIS A 260 -24.91 23.15 2.10
N GLY A 261 -25.17 22.11 1.29
CA GLY A 261 -24.76 20.74 1.60
C GLY A 261 -23.26 20.60 1.86
N TRP A 262 -22.43 21.32 1.05
CA TRP A 262 -20.99 21.37 1.24
C TRP A 262 -20.60 21.97 2.61
N LYS A 263 -21.25 23.06 3.02
CA LYS A 263 -21.01 23.69 4.33
C LYS A 263 -21.40 22.75 5.46
N VAL A 264 -22.53 22.05 5.34
CA VAL A 264 -22.98 21.03 6.31
C VAL A 264 -21.94 19.91 6.42
N CYS A 265 -21.52 19.33 5.30
CA CYS A 265 -20.50 18.29 5.29
C CYS A 265 -19.16 18.77 5.86
N THR A 266 -18.75 20.00 5.57
CA THR A 266 -17.54 20.61 6.13
C THR A 266 -17.62 20.76 7.66
N SER A 267 -18.77 21.21 8.19
CA SER A 267 -18.99 21.32 9.63
C SER A 267 -19.02 19.97 10.34
N LEU A 268 -19.39 18.89 9.65
CA LEU A 268 -19.42 17.52 10.17
C LEU A 268 -18.04 16.84 10.14
N THR A 269 -17.05 17.43 9.46
CA THR A 269 -15.69 16.86 9.38
C THR A 269 -15.11 16.74 10.79
N HIS A 270 -14.55 15.57 11.13
CA HIS A 270 -14.05 15.19 12.47
C HIS A 270 -15.13 15.01 13.56
N ILE A 271 -16.43 15.16 13.23
CA ILE A 271 -17.54 14.94 14.14
C ILE A 271 -18.27 13.64 13.78
N ALA A 272 -18.70 13.51 12.53
CA ALA A 272 -19.32 12.31 12.02
C ALA A 272 -18.29 11.19 11.77
N LYS A 273 -18.72 9.94 11.85
CA LYS A 273 -17.87 8.76 11.59
C LYS A 273 -17.55 8.60 10.11
N SER A 274 -18.51 8.90 9.25
CA SER A 274 -18.30 8.97 7.80
C SER A 274 -19.27 9.97 7.18
N ILE A 275 -18.86 10.60 6.10
CA ILE A 275 -19.68 11.60 5.38
C ILE A 275 -19.60 11.30 3.89
N LYS A 276 -20.74 11.28 3.22
CA LYS A 276 -20.86 11.26 1.77
C LYS A 276 -21.83 12.36 1.32
N MET A 277 -21.53 13.04 0.24
CA MET A 277 -22.40 14.04 -0.39
C MET A 277 -22.80 13.55 -1.77
N VAL A 278 -24.07 13.22 -1.96
CA VAL A 278 -24.58 12.56 -3.16
C VAL A 278 -25.14 13.56 -4.15
N ASN A 279 -24.85 13.35 -5.42
CA ASN A 279 -25.42 14.10 -6.53
C ASN A 279 -26.73 13.45 -6.99
N LEU A 280 -27.89 14.02 -6.63
CA LEU A 280 -29.21 13.51 -7.03
C LEU A 280 -29.41 13.47 -8.56
N LYS A 281 -28.79 14.39 -9.33
CA LYS A 281 -28.78 14.36 -10.79
C LYS A 281 -28.08 13.13 -11.36
N ALA A 282 -27.12 12.58 -10.66
CA ALA A 282 -26.48 11.32 -11.07
C ALA A 282 -27.38 10.10 -10.82
N CYS A 283 -28.26 10.18 -9.81
CA CYS A 283 -29.26 9.14 -9.56
C CYS A 283 -30.42 9.23 -10.59
N CYS A 284 -30.86 10.45 -10.89
CA CYS A 284 -31.97 10.74 -11.78
C CYS A 284 -31.63 11.93 -12.68
N PRO A 285 -31.10 11.67 -13.91
CA PRO A 285 -30.74 12.74 -14.86
C PRO A 285 -31.92 13.64 -15.24
N GLU A 286 -33.15 13.13 -15.19
CA GLU A 286 -34.39 13.81 -15.52
C GLU A 286 -34.91 14.69 -14.40
N LEU A 287 -34.30 14.65 -13.21
CA LEU A 287 -34.69 15.49 -12.07
C LEU A 287 -34.70 16.98 -12.46
N PRO A 288 -35.80 17.73 -12.21
CA PRO A 288 -35.89 19.14 -12.61
C PRO A 288 -34.84 20.00 -11.86
N PRO A 289 -34.57 21.23 -12.35
CA PRO A 289 -33.83 22.23 -11.58
C PRO A 289 -34.50 22.45 -10.20
N LYS A 290 -33.70 22.44 -9.12
CA LYS A 290 -34.15 22.50 -7.71
C LYS A 290 -34.93 21.25 -7.24
N GLY A 291 -34.86 20.16 -8.00
CA GLY A 291 -35.49 18.92 -7.63
C GLY A 291 -34.84 18.31 -6.38
N ASP A 292 -35.69 17.85 -5.47
CA ASP A 292 -35.29 17.22 -4.19
C ASP A 292 -35.44 15.68 -4.26
N ILE A 293 -35.14 14.99 -3.17
CA ILE A 293 -35.27 13.53 -3.09
C ILE A 293 -36.72 13.09 -3.21
N THR A 294 -37.68 13.92 -2.78
CA THR A 294 -39.10 13.62 -2.93
C THR A 294 -39.52 13.66 -4.39
N ASP A 295 -39.06 14.67 -5.15
CA ASP A 295 -39.29 14.78 -6.58
C ASP A 295 -38.68 13.58 -7.33
N MET A 296 -37.49 13.11 -6.91
CA MET A 296 -36.86 11.91 -7.48
C MET A 296 -37.72 10.66 -7.23
N VAL A 297 -38.27 10.50 -6.01
CA VAL A 297 -39.16 9.38 -5.68
C VAL A 297 -40.48 9.46 -6.46
N GLU A 298 -41.03 10.65 -6.65
CA GLU A 298 -42.24 10.86 -7.45
C GLU A 298 -42.02 10.53 -8.94
N LEU A 299 -40.84 10.87 -9.49
CA LEU A 299 -40.50 10.60 -10.89
C LEU A 299 -40.19 9.14 -11.17
N MET A 300 -39.41 8.48 -10.32
CA MET A 300 -38.87 7.12 -10.57
C MET A 300 -39.73 6.01 -9.94
N GLY A 301 -40.56 6.35 -8.95
CA GLY A 301 -41.17 5.40 -8.05
C GLY A 301 -40.27 5.03 -6.88
N GLU A 302 -40.86 4.57 -5.77
CA GLU A 302 -40.16 4.37 -4.49
C GLU A 302 -38.93 3.42 -4.58
N ARG A 303 -39.15 2.21 -5.08
CA ARG A 303 -38.10 1.18 -5.14
C ARG A 303 -36.97 1.53 -6.13
N PRO A 304 -37.25 1.93 -7.40
CA PRO A 304 -36.20 2.34 -8.33
C PRO A 304 -35.39 3.53 -7.84
N ALA A 305 -36.02 4.52 -7.19
CA ALA A 305 -35.32 5.66 -6.62
C ALA A 305 -34.35 5.26 -5.50
N MET A 306 -34.77 4.38 -4.60
CA MET A 306 -33.92 3.91 -3.51
C MET A 306 -32.79 3.02 -4.00
N ASP A 307 -33.01 2.17 -5.00
CA ASP A 307 -31.98 1.34 -5.63
C ASP A 307 -30.93 2.23 -6.34
N ALA A 308 -31.36 3.28 -7.04
CA ALA A 308 -30.48 4.25 -7.68
C ALA A 308 -29.65 5.04 -6.64
N LEU A 309 -30.31 5.47 -5.56
CA LEU A 309 -29.64 6.18 -4.47
C LEU A 309 -28.61 5.29 -3.77
N ALA A 310 -28.94 4.04 -3.48
CA ALA A 310 -28.01 3.08 -2.84
C ALA A 310 -26.77 2.83 -3.72
N ARG A 311 -26.96 2.67 -5.03
CA ARG A 311 -25.88 2.53 -6.00
C ARG A 311 -24.97 3.75 -5.98
N GLN A 312 -25.57 4.94 -6.10
CA GLN A 312 -24.80 6.19 -6.11
C GLN A 312 -24.06 6.43 -4.80
N ILE A 313 -24.63 6.08 -3.65
CA ILE A 313 -23.95 6.12 -2.35
C ILE A 313 -22.72 5.17 -2.36
N GLY A 314 -22.86 3.98 -2.95
CA GLY A 314 -21.75 3.05 -3.12
C GLY A 314 -20.59 3.64 -3.93
N GLU A 315 -20.90 4.32 -5.02
CA GLU A 315 -19.94 4.94 -5.93
C GLU A 315 -19.39 6.29 -5.42
N THR A 316 -20.08 6.97 -4.51
CA THR A 316 -19.67 8.27 -3.96
C THR A 316 -18.51 8.09 -3.00
N LEU A 317 -17.40 8.75 -3.26
CA LEU A 317 -16.24 8.78 -2.39
C LEU A 317 -16.57 9.47 -1.05
N PRO A 318 -15.84 9.16 0.03
CA PRO A 318 -15.93 9.93 1.27
C PRO A 318 -15.75 11.43 1.01
N PHE A 319 -16.52 12.25 1.74
CA PHE A 319 -16.44 13.69 1.60
C PHE A 319 -15.08 14.22 2.04
N ASP A 320 -14.48 15.04 1.18
CA ASP A 320 -13.26 15.77 1.45
C ASP A 320 -13.55 17.27 1.37
N PRO A 321 -13.39 18.05 2.46
CA PRO A 321 -13.63 19.49 2.46
C PRO A 321 -12.67 20.27 1.55
N ALA A 322 -11.47 19.71 1.28
CA ALA A 322 -10.52 20.24 0.31
C ALA A 322 -10.84 19.78 -1.14
N GLY A 323 -11.75 18.83 -1.28
CA GLY A 323 -12.11 18.19 -2.54
C GLY A 323 -12.78 19.12 -3.54
N VAL A 324 -13.20 18.51 -4.64
CA VAL A 324 -13.77 19.21 -5.80
C VAL A 324 -15.28 19.29 -5.65
N LYS A 325 -15.82 20.50 -5.77
CA LYS A 325 -17.25 20.71 -5.88
C LYS A 325 -17.74 20.16 -7.23
N TYR A 326 -18.49 19.07 -7.22
CA TYR A 326 -18.90 18.32 -8.43
C TYR A 326 -19.83 19.10 -9.37
N TRP A 327 -20.47 20.15 -8.88
CA TRP A 327 -21.44 20.95 -9.64
C TRP A 327 -20.84 22.12 -10.43
N LEU A 328 -19.60 22.55 -10.11
CA LEU A 328 -18.93 23.60 -10.88
C LEU A 328 -18.39 23.03 -12.19
N SER A 329 -18.58 23.73 -13.27
CA SER A 329 -17.87 23.43 -14.50
C SER A 329 -16.35 23.56 -14.31
N PRO A 330 -15.55 22.84 -15.09
CA PRO A 330 -14.10 22.97 -15.03
C PRO A 330 -13.61 24.43 -15.16
N SER A 331 -14.26 25.22 -16.02
CA SER A 331 -13.91 26.61 -16.25
C SER A 331 -14.22 27.51 -15.04
N GLU A 332 -15.40 27.36 -14.43
CA GLU A 332 -15.79 28.10 -13.23
C GLU A 332 -14.89 27.78 -12.06
N ARG A 333 -14.58 26.49 -11.89
CA ARG A 333 -13.66 26.01 -10.88
C ARG A 333 -12.25 26.58 -11.06
N ALA A 334 -11.74 26.56 -12.29
CA ALA A 334 -10.44 27.12 -12.61
C ALA A 334 -10.40 28.63 -12.36
N ALA A 335 -11.41 29.38 -12.84
CA ALA A 335 -11.49 30.80 -12.60
C ALA A 335 -11.47 31.15 -11.10
N GLN A 336 -12.21 30.40 -10.31
CA GLN A 336 -12.27 30.59 -8.85
C GLN A 336 -10.93 30.31 -8.16
N LEU A 337 -10.24 29.22 -8.53
CA LEU A 337 -8.98 28.79 -7.92
C LEU A 337 -7.80 29.69 -8.34
N PHE A 338 -7.62 29.90 -9.63
CA PHE A 338 -6.53 30.73 -10.12
C PHE A 338 -6.70 32.21 -9.74
N GLY A 339 -7.96 32.68 -9.62
CA GLY A 339 -8.26 34.05 -9.15
C GLY A 339 -7.85 34.32 -7.69
N LYS A 340 -7.60 33.26 -6.88
CA LYS A 340 -7.05 33.39 -5.52
C LYS A 340 -5.53 33.57 -5.49
N ILE A 341 -4.84 33.37 -6.62
CA ILE A 341 -3.39 33.49 -6.72
C ILE A 341 -3.07 34.92 -7.23
N PRO A 342 -2.35 35.75 -6.44
CA PRO A 342 -2.02 37.10 -6.89
C PRO A 342 -1.26 37.09 -8.22
N GLY A 343 -1.75 37.85 -9.18
CA GLY A 343 -1.13 38.00 -10.51
C GLY A 343 -1.45 36.88 -11.51
N TYR A 344 -2.42 35.98 -11.18
CA TYR A 344 -2.86 34.92 -12.07
C TYR A 344 -4.40 34.86 -12.18
N CYS A 345 -4.89 34.30 -13.26
CA CYS A 345 -6.29 33.93 -13.42
C CYS A 345 -6.42 32.79 -14.42
N ALA A 346 -7.58 32.13 -14.43
CA ALA A 346 -7.95 31.25 -15.53
C ALA A 346 -9.09 31.95 -16.33
N ALA A 347 -8.91 32.09 -17.62
CA ALA A 347 -9.88 32.67 -18.51
C ALA A 347 -9.78 32.01 -19.89
N ASP A 348 -10.93 31.82 -20.54
CA ASP A 348 -11.04 31.28 -21.90
C ASP A 348 -10.31 29.94 -22.04
N GLY A 349 -10.36 29.07 -21.00
CA GLY A 349 -9.69 27.79 -20.96
C GLY A 349 -8.16 27.83 -20.85
N CYS A 350 -7.58 29.01 -20.58
CA CYS A 350 -6.15 29.26 -20.45
C CYS A 350 -5.79 29.64 -19.02
N ILE A 351 -4.60 29.29 -18.56
CA ILE A 351 -3.98 29.95 -17.40
C ILE A 351 -3.32 31.23 -17.90
N CYS A 352 -3.64 32.35 -17.28
CA CYS A 352 -3.16 33.67 -17.64
C CYS A 352 -2.40 34.36 -16.52
N ARG A 353 -1.38 35.14 -16.85
CA ARG A 353 -0.79 36.13 -15.98
C ARG A 353 -1.57 37.43 -16.07
N VAL A 354 -1.84 38.06 -14.95
CA VAL A 354 -2.49 39.39 -14.89
C VAL A 354 -1.41 40.46 -14.78
N ALA A 355 -1.38 41.39 -15.73
CA ALA A 355 -0.47 42.53 -15.73
C ALA A 355 -0.95 43.64 -14.78
N ALA A 356 -0.11 44.61 -14.47
CA ALA A 356 -0.43 45.70 -13.54
C ALA A 356 -1.59 46.60 -14.04
N ASP A 357 -1.80 46.67 -15.33
CA ASP A 357 -2.91 47.37 -16.01
C ASP A 357 -4.23 46.55 -16.07
N GLY A 358 -4.23 45.33 -15.48
CA GLY A 358 -5.37 44.39 -15.53
C GLY A 358 -5.43 43.56 -16.81
N GLY A 359 -4.48 43.72 -17.73
CA GLY A 359 -4.37 42.92 -18.96
C GLY A 359 -4.09 41.46 -18.66
N ARG A 360 -4.68 40.54 -19.43
CA ARG A 360 -4.52 39.11 -19.28
C ARG A 360 -3.60 38.56 -20.37
N LYS A 361 -2.49 37.93 -19.98
CA LYS A 361 -1.56 37.30 -20.92
C LYS A 361 -1.58 35.77 -20.71
N PRO A 362 -2.05 34.98 -21.67
CA PRO A 362 -2.01 33.51 -21.59
C PRO A 362 -0.58 33.01 -21.43
N ILE A 363 -0.38 32.04 -20.54
CA ILE A 363 0.89 31.33 -20.31
C ILE A 363 0.82 29.87 -20.70
N CYS A 364 -0.37 29.30 -20.81
CA CYS A 364 -0.65 28.01 -21.44
C CYS A 364 -2.06 28.01 -22.05
N ASP A 365 -2.28 27.13 -23.03
CA ASP A 365 -3.55 26.92 -23.74
C ASP A 365 -4.42 25.83 -23.08
N PHE A 366 -4.17 25.56 -21.81
CA PHE A 366 -4.91 24.60 -21.01
C PHE A 366 -5.04 25.08 -19.56
N VAL A 367 -5.92 24.43 -18.83
CA VAL A 367 -6.02 24.56 -17.37
C VAL A 367 -5.64 23.24 -16.73
N ALA A 368 -4.75 23.28 -15.74
CA ALA A 368 -4.36 22.09 -14.98
C ALA A 368 -4.50 22.33 -13.48
N ILE A 369 -5.14 21.40 -12.80
CA ILE A 369 -5.40 21.46 -11.36
C ILE A 369 -4.85 20.17 -10.73
N PRO A 370 -3.84 20.25 -9.84
CA PRO A 370 -3.38 19.10 -9.09
C PRO A 370 -4.51 18.54 -8.23
N HIS A 371 -4.79 17.25 -8.41
CA HIS A 371 -5.81 16.51 -7.68
C HIS A 371 -5.25 15.92 -6.39
N SER A 372 -4.05 15.35 -6.45
CA SER A 372 -3.39 14.76 -5.29
C SER A 372 -1.87 14.93 -5.33
N GLU A 373 -1.31 15.10 -4.15
CA GLU A 373 0.12 15.01 -3.87
C GLU A 373 0.38 13.64 -3.24
N ILE A 374 1.13 12.81 -3.95
CA ILE A 374 1.34 11.41 -3.58
C ILE A 374 2.75 11.22 -3.06
N MET A 375 2.87 10.85 -1.80
CA MET A 375 4.11 10.34 -1.24
C MET A 375 4.17 8.83 -1.48
N GLN A 376 5.01 8.41 -2.43
CA GLN A 376 5.31 7.00 -2.67
C GLN A 376 6.32 6.49 -1.66
N ASP A 377 5.95 5.50 -0.87
CA ASP A 377 6.80 4.86 0.14
C ASP A 377 7.05 3.40 -0.26
N ASP A 378 8.31 3.03 -0.58
CA ASP A 378 8.70 1.63 -0.87
C ASP A 378 9.26 0.91 0.37
N GLY A 379 9.13 1.54 1.54
CA GLY A 379 9.64 1.06 2.82
C GLY A 379 11.07 1.51 3.14
N VAL A 380 11.80 2.04 2.17
CA VAL A 380 13.17 2.56 2.29
C VAL A 380 13.26 3.97 1.73
N ASN A 381 12.71 4.18 0.54
CA ASN A 381 12.73 5.46 -0.16
C ASN A 381 11.34 6.08 -0.20
N ARG A 382 11.30 7.41 -0.14
CA ARG A 382 10.10 8.21 -0.33
C ARG A 382 10.27 9.12 -1.52
N ASN A 383 9.37 9.02 -2.49
CA ASN A 383 9.36 9.83 -3.69
C ASN A 383 8.02 10.55 -3.80
N MET A 384 8.05 11.80 -4.26
CA MET A 384 6.84 12.59 -4.45
C MET A 384 6.39 12.53 -5.91
N ALA A 385 5.07 12.45 -6.11
CA ALA A 385 4.43 12.55 -7.40
C ALA A 385 3.12 13.36 -7.25
N PHE A 386 2.63 13.90 -8.35
CA PHE A 386 1.38 14.67 -8.42
C PHE A 386 0.44 14.02 -9.43
N GLU A 387 -0.82 13.84 -9.07
CA GLU A 387 -1.87 13.55 -10.04
C GLU A 387 -2.55 14.86 -10.46
N VAL A 388 -2.63 15.12 -11.75
CA VAL A 388 -3.08 16.37 -12.30
C VAL A 388 -4.25 16.12 -13.24
N ASP A 389 -5.37 16.80 -12.97
CA ASP A 389 -6.50 16.92 -13.88
C ASP A 389 -6.30 18.13 -14.77
N ALA A 390 -6.66 18.03 -16.06
CA ALA A 390 -6.53 19.13 -16.97
C ALA A 390 -7.65 19.17 -18.03
N TRP A 391 -7.83 20.35 -18.59
CA TRP A 391 -8.81 20.62 -19.65
C TRP A 391 -8.18 21.52 -20.70
N THR A 392 -8.49 21.24 -21.96
CA THR A 392 -8.11 22.08 -23.11
C THR A 392 -8.85 23.39 -23.10
N GLN A 393 -8.44 24.32 -23.97
CA GLN A 393 -9.06 25.63 -24.12
C GLN A 393 -10.57 25.55 -24.48
N ASP A 394 -10.97 24.57 -25.24
CA ASP A 394 -12.36 24.29 -25.62
C ASP A 394 -13.15 23.50 -24.55
N GLY A 395 -12.55 23.28 -23.36
CA GLY A 395 -13.18 22.62 -22.21
C GLY A 395 -13.17 21.09 -22.24
N ARG A 396 -12.54 20.47 -23.23
CA ARG A 396 -12.40 19.00 -23.28
C ARG A 396 -11.44 18.54 -22.21
N GLN A 397 -11.85 17.51 -21.44
CA GLN A 397 -11.01 16.91 -20.42
C GLN A 397 -9.85 16.12 -21.03
N LEU A 398 -8.65 16.35 -20.52
CA LEU A 398 -7.44 15.60 -20.83
C LEU A 398 -7.30 14.41 -19.86
N PRO A 399 -6.61 13.32 -20.26
CA PRO A 399 -6.35 12.20 -19.35
C PRO A 399 -5.65 12.66 -18.08
N ARG A 400 -6.16 12.22 -16.91
CA ARG A 400 -5.47 12.44 -15.63
C ARG A 400 -4.07 11.90 -15.72
N THR A 401 -3.10 12.70 -15.33
CA THR A 401 -1.68 12.38 -15.51
C THR A 401 -0.95 12.38 -14.19
N ARG A 402 -0.09 11.37 -14.01
CA ARG A 402 0.81 11.27 -12.87
C ARG A 402 2.18 11.81 -13.25
N VAL A 403 2.63 12.83 -12.52
CA VAL A 403 3.88 13.55 -12.74
C VAL A 403 4.80 13.35 -11.56
N LYS A 404 6.03 12.85 -11.79
CA LYS A 404 7.05 12.80 -10.73
C LYS A 404 7.44 14.23 -10.33
N ALA A 405 7.70 14.44 -9.04
CA ALA A 405 8.14 15.76 -8.56
C ALA A 405 9.42 16.26 -9.24
N SER A 406 10.34 15.35 -9.60
CA SER A 406 11.54 15.66 -10.39
C SER A 406 11.24 16.27 -11.76
N ASP A 407 10.16 15.84 -12.40
CA ASP A 407 9.80 16.18 -13.78
C ASP A 407 8.87 17.37 -13.85
N PHE A 408 8.19 17.68 -12.72
CA PHE A 408 7.19 18.75 -12.64
C PHE A 408 7.79 20.12 -12.96
N GLY A 409 9.02 20.37 -12.52
CA GLY A 409 9.72 21.65 -12.72
C GLY A 409 9.96 22.01 -14.18
N GLY A 410 10.29 21.04 -15.00
CA GLY A 410 10.65 21.22 -16.41
C GLY A 410 9.46 21.43 -17.37
N MET A 411 8.23 21.18 -16.92
CA MET A 411 6.98 21.21 -17.70
C MET A 411 6.98 20.32 -18.96
N GLY A 412 8.01 19.49 -19.18
CA GLY A 412 8.08 18.56 -20.31
C GLY A 412 7.04 17.43 -20.23
N TRP A 413 6.54 17.17 -19.02
CA TRP A 413 5.48 16.22 -18.78
C TRP A 413 4.16 16.59 -19.50
N VAL A 414 3.90 17.88 -19.77
CA VAL A 414 2.73 18.35 -20.51
C VAL A 414 2.67 17.70 -21.89
N THR A 415 3.76 17.80 -22.65
CA THR A 415 3.85 17.19 -23.98
C THR A 415 3.91 15.66 -23.91
N SER A 416 4.59 15.11 -22.93
CA SER A 416 4.67 13.64 -22.76
C SER A 416 3.32 13.01 -22.43
N ALA A 417 2.47 13.70 -21.68
CA ALA A 417 1.17 13.19 -21.23
C ALA A 417 0.04 13.48 -22.22
N TRP A 418 0.03 14.67 -22.83
CA TRP A 418 -1.12 15.16 -23.60
C TRP A 418 -0.80 15.46 -25.05
N GLY A 419 0.44 15.27 -25.48
CA GLY A 419 0.87 15.51 -26.88
C GLY A 419 0.69 16.97 -27.29
N LEU A 420 0.11 17.17 -28.46
CA LEU A 420 -0.13 18.50 -29.01
C LEU A 420 -1.41 19.17 -28.49
N GLN A 421 -2.16 18.50 -27.59
CA GLN A 421 -3.45 19.00 -27.10
C GLN A 421 -3.31 20.06 -26.01
N ALA A 422 -2.10 20.21 -25.45
CA ALA A 422 -1.79 21.16 -24.39
C ALA A 422 -0.38 21.68 -24.53
N ASN A 423 -0.21 23.00 -24.53
CA ASN A 423 1.09 23.62 -24.71
C ASN A 423 1.30 24.77 -23.72
N VAL A 424 2.55 24.92 -23.27
CA VAL A 424 3.00 26.11 -22.57
C VAL A 424 3.41 27.15 -23.65
N MET A 425 2.90 28.37 -23.53
CA MET A 425 3.16 29.43 -24.48
C MET A 425 4.65 29.77 -24.61
N PRO A 426 5.15 30.19 -25.78
CA PRO A 426 6.54 30.54 -25.92
C PRO A 426 6.91 31.76 -25.05
N GLY A 427 8.10 31.75 -24.48
CA GLY A 427 8.64 32.84 -23.66
C GLY A 427 9.58 32.35 -22.57
N ASN A 428 10.57 33.16 -22.24
CA ASN A 428 11.65 32.75 -21.32
C ASN A 428 11.17 32.37 -19.90
N SER A 429 10.05 32.93 -19.42
CA SER A 429 9.50 32.67 -18.10
C SER A 429 8.14 31.97 -18.10
N ALA A 430 7.58 31.63 -19.26
CA ALA A 430 6.23 31.04 -19.34
C ALA A 430 6.13 29.72 -18.60
N LYS A 431 7.15 28.86 -18.72
CA LYS A 431 7.22 27.57 -17.98
C LYS A 431 7.24 27.78 -16.47
N ASP A 432 8.00 28.75 -15.97
CA ASP A 432 8.08 29.04 -14.54
C ASP A 432 6.77 29.58 -13.98
N HIS A 433 6.11 30.46 -14.74
CA HIS A 433 4.79 30.99 -14.39
C HIS A 433 3.72 29.89 -14.41
N ALA A 434 3.69 29.02 -15.43
CA ALA A 434 2.75 27.90 -15.50
C ALA A 434 2.96 26.94 -14.33
N ARG A 435 4.21 26.52 -14.09
CA ARG A 435 4.59 25.68 -12.95
C ARG A 435 4.15 26.29 -11.63
N TYR A 436 4.48 27.57 -11.40
CA TYR A 436 4.13 28.26 -10.16
C TYR A 436 2.62 28.34 -9.95
N ALA A 437 1.87 28.74 -10.98
CA ALA A 437 0.42 28.87 -10.90
C ALA A 437 -0.26 27.51 -10.60
N ILE A 438 0.15 26.44 -11.31
CA ILE A 438 -0.36 25.08 -11.09
C ILE A 438 0.00 24.60 -9.69
N ALA A 439 1.25 24.80 -9.24
CA ALA A 439 1.67 24.40 -7.89
C ALA A 439 0.92 25.17 -6.79
N ALA A 440 0.67 26.49 -7.00
CA ALA A 440 -0.06 27.32 -6.05
C ALA A 440 -1.53 26.89 -5.90
N VAL A 441 -2.17 26.49 -7.02
CA VAL A 441 -3.50 25.86 -6.97
C VAL A 441 -3.41 24.52 -6.24
N GLY A 442 -2.41 23.70 -6.55
CA GLY A 442 -2.22 22.41 -5.91
C GLY A 442 -2.11 22.48 -4.38
N LYS A 443 -1.46 23.51 -3.84
CA LYS A 443 -1.42 23.76 -2.39
C LYS A 443 -2.80 23.94 -1.75
N MET A 444 -3.81 24.34 -2.55
CA MET A 444 -5.17 24.56 -2.07
C MET A 444 -6.10 23.38 -2.34
N THR A 445 -5.77 22.52 -3.30
CA THR A 445 -6.70 21.52 -3.83
C THR A 445 -6.19 20.09 -3.72
N ALA A 446 -4.87 19.86 -3.69
CA ALA A 446 -4.33 18.51 -3.73
C ALA A 446 -4.51 17.79 -2.39
N ALA A 447 -5.15 16.63 -2.45
CA ALA A 447 -5.21 15.71 -1.31
C ALA A 447 -3.82 15.10 -1.06
N HIS A 448 -3.36 15.08 0.18
CA HIS A 448 -2.11 14.41 0.55
C HIS A 448 -2.37 12.93 0.73
N ILE A 449 -1.77 12.11 -0.14
CA ILE A 449 -1.97 10.66 -0.15
C ILE A 449 -0.63 9.97 0.05
N THR A 450 -0.57 9.03 1.00
CA THR A 450 0.54 8.08 1.05
C THR A 450 0.18 6.86 0.22
N GLU A 451 0.98 6.57 -0.79
CA GLU A 451 0.87 5.37 -1.61
C GLU A 451 2.06 4.46 -1.32
N TYR A 452 1.76 3.25 -0.86
CA TYR A 452 2.79 2.25 -0.64
C TYR A 452 3.07 1.49 -1.93
N SER A 453 4.35 1.29 -2.26
CA SER A 453 4.80 0.52 -3.42
C SER A 453 5.52 -0.77 -3.01
N HIS A 454 5.12 -1.34 -1.88
CA HIS A 454 5.58 -2.63 -1.37
C HIS A 454 4.44 -3.33 -0.61
N THR A 455 4.61 -4.62 -0.38
CA THR A 455 3.67 -5.44 0.41
C THR A 455 4.14 -5.64 1.86
N GLY A 456 3.35 -6.39 2.63
CA GLY A 456 3.73 -6.91 3.95
C GLY A 456 3.47 -5.95 5.11
N TRP A 457 4.04 -6.28 6.26
CA TRP A 457 3.77 -5.57 7.51
C TRP A 457 4.30 -4.13 7.53
N ARG A 458 3.43 -3.22 7.97
CA ARG A 458 3.74 -1.81 8.19
C ARG A 458 2.96 -1.28 9.38
N LYS A 459 3.57 -0.45 10.21
CA LYS A 459 2.82 0.33 11.22
C LYS A 459 2.28 1.60 10.55
N ILE A 460 0.95 1.75 10.52
CA ILE A 460 0.23 2.92 10.02
C ILE A 460 -0.52 3.51 11.21
N ALA A 461 -0.31 4.79 11.51
CA ALA A 461 -0.87 5.44 12.70
C ALA A 461 -0.68 4.62 14.00
N GLY A 462 0.48 3.98 14.16
CA GLY A 462 0.84 3.16 15.33
C GLY A 462 0.24 1.74 15.34
N LYS A 463 -0.59 1.35 14.39
CA LYS A 463 -1.21 0.03 14.30
C LYS A 463 -0.55 -0.82 13.23
N TRP A 464 -0.39 -2.12 13.48
CA TRP A 464 0.09 -3.07 12.49
C TRP A 464 -0.96 -3.29 11.39
N CYS A 465 -0.54 -3.12 10.15
CA CYS A 465 -1.31 -3.39 8.94
C CYS A 465 -0.48 -4.26 8.00
N TYR A 466 -1.15 -5.10 7.21
CA TYR A 466 -0.48 -5.93 6.21
C TYR A 466 -0.89 -5.46 4.81
N LEU A 467 0.06 -4.94 4.05
CA LEU A 467 -0.13 -4.33 2.74
C LEU A 467 -0.21 -5.40 1.64
N TYR A 468 -1.17 -5.24 0.72
CA TYR A 468 -1.30 -6.02 -0.51
C TYR A 468 -1.71 -5.09 -1.67
N HIS A 469 -1.61 -5.50 -2.91
CA HIS A 469 -2.00 -4.63 -4.04
C HIS A 469 -3.48 -4.22 -3.94
N GLY A 470 -3.72 -2.92 -3.87
CA GLY A 470 -5.06 -2.33 -3.77
C GLY A 470 -5.52 -2.00 -2.35
N GLY A 471 -4.84 -2.48 -1.27
CA GLY A 471 -5.29 -2.21 0.09
C GLY A 471 -4.41 -2.75 1.20
N ALA A 472 -4.96 -2.81 2.41
CA ALA A 472 -4.28 -3.33 3.59
C ALA A 472 -5.23 -4.06 4.52
N VAL A 473 -4.77 -5.14 5.15
CA VAL A 473 -5.47 -5.77 6.27
C VAL A 473 -5.22 -4.93 7.52
N GLY A 474 -6.28 -4.52 8.18
CA GLY A 474 -6.22 -3.77 9.44
C GLY A 474 -6.31 -2.24 9.32
N ALA A 475 -6.45 -1.70 8.10
CA ALA A 475 -6.76 -0.29 7.87
C ALA A 475 -7.50 -0.11 6.54
N ASP A 476 -8.55 0.69 6.56
CA ASP A 476 -9.31 1.05 5.37
C ASP A 476 -8.68 2.25 4.65
N GLY A 477 -8.92 2.37 3.34
CA GLY A 477 -8.49 3.52 2.54
C GLY A 477 -6.98 3.60 2.29
N VAL A 478 -6.22 2.59 2.63
CA VAL A 478 -4.77 2.53 2.36
C VAL A 478 -4.55 2.25 0.87
N ARG A 479 -3.80 3.13 0.23
CA ARG A 479 -3.46 3.00 -1.20
C ARG A 479 -2.15 2.24 -1.35
N VAL A 480 -2.23 1.06 -1.96
CA VAL A 480 -1.05 0.24 -2.30
C VAL A 480 -1.05 -0.02 -3.79
N ASN A 481 0.01 0.37 -4.46
CA ASN A 481 0.16 0.19 -5.91
C ASN A 481 1.51 -0.45 -6.22
N LEU A 482 1.46 -1.68 -6.74
CA LEU A 482 2.65 -2.46 -7.07
C LEU A 482 2.92 -2.38 -8.57
N ASP A 483 4.13 -2.04 -8.94
CA ASP A 483 4.61 -2.00 -10.32
C ASP A 483 5.03 -3.38 -10.84
N GLY A 484 5.20 -3.48 -12.15
CA GLY A 484 5.93 -4.59 -12.78
C GLY A 484 5.21 -5.94 -12.81
N GLY A 485 3.90 -5.96 -12.93
CA GLY A 485 3.13 -7.21 -13.07
C GLY A 485 2.84 -7.90 -11.73
N LEU A 486 2.96 -7.18 -10.60
CA LEU A 486 2.71 -7.71 -9.25
C LEU A 486 1.29 -7.43 -8.74
N SER A 487 0.39 -6.92 -9.60
CA SER A 487 -1.01 -6.61 -9.25
C SER A 487 -1.85 -7.84 -8.85
N GLY A 488 -1.36 -9.05 -9.13
CA GLY A 488 -1.97 -10.30 -8.71
C GLY A 488 -1.89 -10.58 -7.21
N TYR A 489 -0.99 -9.93 -6.46
CA TYR A 489 -0.87 -10.10 -5.01
C TYR A 489 -1.96 -9.34 -4.26
N ARG A 490 -3.09 -10.00 -4.06
CA ARG A 490 -4.32 -9.44 -3.46
C ARG A 490 -4.90 -10.37 -2.40
N LEU A 491 -5.47 -9.75 -1.35
CA LEU A 491 -6.10 -10.47 -0.23
C LEU A 491 -7.56 -10.03 0.00
N ASP A 492 -8.16 -9.33 -0.96
CA ASP A 492 -9.52 -8.78 -0.89
C ASP A 492 -10.56 -9.58 -1.70
N GLY A 493 -10.18 -10.74 -2.21
CA GLY A 493 -11.05 -11.55 -3.07
C GLY A 493 -11.25 -11.00 -4.49
N ALA A 494 -10.59 -9.91 -4.84
CA ALA A 494 -10.65 -9.39 -6.21
C ALA A 494 -10.02 -10.38 -7.19
N GLY A 495 -10.73 -10.67 -8.27
CA GLY A 495 -10.36 -11.73 -9.24
C GLY A 495 -10.88 -13.12 -8.87
N ALA A 496 -11.54 -13.25 -7.70
CA ALA A 496 -12.36 -14.39 -7.31
C ALA A 496 -13.83 -13.96 -7.17
N ALA A 497 -14.72 -14.91 -6.82
CA ALA A 497 -16.15 -14.59 -6.55
C ALA A 497 -16.39 -13.78 -5.26
N GLY A 498 -15.34 -13.20 -4.67
CA GLY A 498 -15.37 -12.59 -3.36
C GLY A 498 -15.17 -13.62 -2.25
N PHE A 499 -15.37 -13.21 -0.99
CA PHE A 499 -15.29 -14.12 0.17
C PHE A 499 -16.68 -14.46 0.74
N ASP A 500 -17.74 -14.06 0.05
CA ASP A 500 -19.11 -14.27 0.51
C ASP A 500 -19.41 -15.77 0.64
N GLY A 501 -19.85 -16.15 1.86
CA GLY A 501 -20.15 -17.54 2.18
C GLY A 501 -18.96 -18.44 2.50
N ILE A 502 -17.71 -17.94 2.45
CA ILE A 502 -16.52 -18.71 2.80
C ILE A 502 -16.16 -18.48 4.27
N SER A 503 -16.46 -19.47 5.12
CA SER A 503 -16.05 -19.44 6.52
C SER A 503 -14.54 -19.63 6.68
N ALA A 504 -13.97 -19.15 7.80
CA ALA A 504 -12.54 -19.33 8.10
C ALA A 504 -12.14 -20.82 8.17
N ALA A 505 -13.01 -21.65 8.75
CA ALA A 505 -12.79 -23.10 8.83
C ALA A 505 -12.82 -23.77 7.44
N ALA A 506 -13.77 -23.40 6.55
CA ALA A 506 -13.83 -23.93 5.18
C ALA A 506 -12.60 -23.49 4.35
N ALA A 507 -12.15 -22.27 4.50
CA ALA A 507 -10.94 -21.75 3.86
C ALA A 507 -9.69 -22.49 4.36
N ALA A 508 -9.55 -22.68 5.68
CA ALA A 508 -8.47 -23.44 6.29
C ALA A 508 -8.49 -24.92 5.83
N ALA A 509 -9.67 -25.53 5.71
CA ALA A 509 -9.81 -26.89 5.20
C ALA A 509 -9.37 -27.01 3.73
N ALA A 510 -9.67 -26.03 2.89
CA ALA A 510 -9.20 -25.99 1.51
C ALA A 510 -7.66 -25.90 1.42
N SER A 511 -7.04 -25.03 2.22
CA SER A 511 -5.58 -24.92 2.32
C SER A 511 -4.95 -26.22 2.82
N TRP A 512 -5.51 -26.82 3.88
CA TRP A 512 -5.05 -28.10 4.42
C TRP A 512 -5.18 -29.22 3.41
N GLY A 513 -6.22 -29.21 2.58
CA GLY A 513 -6.50 -30.18 1.53
C GLY A 513 -5.45 -30.28 0.42
N ILE A 514 -4.55 -29.31 0.28
CA ILE A 514 -3.41 -29.36 -0.66
C ILE A 514 -2.55 -30.62 -0.41
N ARG A 515 -2.44 -31.07 0.83
CA ARG A 515 -1.71 -32.28 1.21
C ARG A 515 -2.32 -33.58 0.65
N ASN A 516 -3.58 -33.55 0.21
CA ASN A 516 -4.26 -34.71 -0.37
C ASN A 516 -4.03 -34.82 -1.87
N VAL A 517 -3.59 -33.73 -2.52
CA VAL A 517 -3.39 -33.64 -3.98
C VAL A 517 -1.93 -33.50 -4.37
N ILE A 518 -1.06 -33.22 -3.43
CA ILE A 518 0.39 -33.11 -3.58
C ILE A 518 1.04 -33.99 -2.53
N ALA A 519 2.01 -34.80 -2.93
CA ALA A 519 2.72 -35.71 -2.01
C ALA A 519 3.34 -34.96 -0.81
N PRO A 520 3.38 -35.56 0.40
CA PRO A 520 3.81 -34.89 1.63
C PRO A 520 5.20 -34.25 1.56
N HIS A 521 6.17 -34.88 0.89
CA HIS A 521 7.53 -34.36 0.75
C HIS A 521 7.62 -33.10 -0.12
N VAL A 522 6.57 -32.80 -0.88
CA VAL A 522 6.41 -31.57 -1.66
C VAL A 522 5.47 -30.58 -0.94
N ALA A 523 4.32 -31.07 -0.46
CA ALA A 523 3.28 -30.23 0.15
C ALA A 523 3.75 -29.59 1.46
N ILE A 524 4.46 -30.32 2.32
CA ILE A 524 4.90 -29.84 3.63
C ILE A 524 5.90 -28.68 3.48
N PRO A 525 7.00 -28.81 2.71
CA PRO A 525 7.91 -27.67 2.49
C PRO A 525 7.22 -26.47 1.82
N LEU A 526 6.31 -26.70 0.87
CA LEU A 526 5.54 -25.64 0.22
C LEU A 526 4.65 -24.88 1.21
N LEU A 527 3.80 -25.58 1.95
CA LEU A 527 2.92 -24.97 2.95
C LEU A 527 3.71 -24.28 4.05
N GLY A 528 4.77 -24.94 4.56
CA GLY A 528 5.66 -24.31 5.54
C GLY A 528 6.26 -23.01 5.03
N THR A 529 6.71 -22.96 3.77
CA THR A 529 7.28 -21.77 3.15
C THR A 529 6.21 -20.67 2.91
N ILE A 530 5.00 -21.04 2.50
CA ILE A 530 3.89 -20.11 2.28
C ILE A 530 3.46 -19.43 3.58
N TYR A 531 3.26 -20.20 4.65
CA TYR A 531 2.86 -19.65 5.96
C TYR A 531 4.02 -19.02 6.74
N LEU A 532 5.27 -19.28 6.35
CA LEU A 532 6.45 -18.57 6.84
C LEU A 532 6.53 -17.13 6.30
N ALA A 533 6.06 -16.88 5.08
CA ALA A 533 6.26 -15.59 4.43
C ALA A 533 5.72 -14.40 5.26
N PRO A 534 4.50 -14.43 5.84
CA PRO A 534 4.04 -13.34 6.72
C PRO A 534 4.80 -13.21 8.04
N LEU A 535 5.63 -14.19 8.40
CA LEU A 535 6.44 -14.14 9.62
C LEU A 535 7.81 -13.46 9.40
N TRP A 536 8.16 -13.17 8.14
CA TRP A 536 9.50 -12.68 7.76
C TRP A 536 9.92 -11.43 8.54
N GLU A 537 9.03 -10.43 8.65
CA GLU A 537 9.31 -9.17 9.37
C GLU A 537 9.62 -9.42 10.84
N PHE A 538 8.82 -10.25 11.51
CA PHE A 538 8.98 -10.55 12.94
C PHE A 538 10.25 -11.35 13.22
N LEU A 539 10.59 -12.31 12.37
CA LEU A 539 11.85 -13.06 12.44
C LEU A 539 13.06 -12.16 12.14
N ASN A 540 12.93 -11.21 11.22
CA ASN A 540 13.98 -10.23 10.90
C ASN A 540 14.29 -9.30 12.07
N GLN A 541 13.29 -8.91 12.87
CA GLN A 541 13.47 -8.08 14.07
C GLN A 541 14.37 -8.74 15.13
N THR A 542 14.44 -10.06 15.15
CA THR A 542 15.28 -10.84 16.03
C THR A 542 16.53 -11.43 15.35
N ASN A 543 16.86 -10.96 14.13
CA ASN A 543 18.01 -11.40 13.32
C ASN A 543 18.02 -12.88 12.94
N VAL A 544 16.86 -13.51 12.87
CA VAL A 544 16.69 -14.91 12.42
C VAL A 544 15.79 -15.00 11.19
N LYS A 545 15.91 -14.04 10.27
CA LYS A 545 15.14 -14.03 9.03
C LYS A 545 15.38 -15.25 8.18
N PRO A 546 14.37 -15.72 7.40
CA PRO A 546 14.55 -16.84 6.46
C PRO A 546 15.71 -16.59 5.50
N SER A 547 16.61 -17.57 5.42
CA SER A 547 17.87 -17.48 4.68
C SER A 547 18.04 -18.62 3.67
N TYR A 548 16.96 -19.01 3.02
CA TYR A 548 16.92 -20.06 2.00
C TYR A 548 15.93 -19.76 0.86
N GLY A 549 16.09 -20.46 -0.26
CA GLY A 549 15.08 -20.56 -1.31
C GLY A 549 14.56 -21.98 -1.42
N LEU A 550 13.25 -22.17 -1.55
CA LEU A 550 12.65 -23.48 -1.82
C LEU A 550 12.79 -23.78 -3.31
N TYR A 551 13.50 -24.84 -3.68
CA TYR A 551 13.72 -25.24 -5.06
C TYR A 551 12.94 -26.52 -5.39
N LEU A 552 12.02 -26.42 -6.34
CA LEU A 552 11.22 -27.54 -6.85
C LEU A 552 11.86 -28.06 -8.15
N ALA A 553 12.56 -29.19 -8.04
CA ALA A 553 13.23 -29.84 -9.17
C ALA A 553 12.39 -30.97 -9.76
N GLY A 554 12.34 -31.10 -11.06
CA GLY A 554 11.65 -32.23 -11.69
C GLY A 554 11.51 -32.04 -13.21
N GLY A 555 11.42 -33.12 -13.96
CA GLY A 555 11.29 -33.08 -15.43
C GLY A 555 10.00 -32.46 -15.92
N THR A 556 9.92 -32.23 -17.24
CA THR A 556 8.70 -31.78 -17.91
C THR A 556 7.51 -32.67 -17.53
N GLY A 557 6.36 -32.07 -17.21
CA GLY A 557 5.14 -32.79 -16.83
C GLY A 557 5.04 -33.20 -15.36
N SER A 558 6.04 -32.91 -14.50
CA SER A 558 5.98 -33.15 -13.06
C SER A 558 5.08 -32.15 -12.30
N ARG A 559 4.55 -31.13 -12.97
CA ARG A 559 3.60 -30.12 -12.42
C ARG A 559 4.19 -29.21 -11.34
N LYS A 560 5.49 -28.92 -11.42
CA LYS A 560 6.20 -27.96 -10.53
C LYS A 560 5.50 -26.60 -10.48
N SER A 561 5.32 -25.98 -11.66
CA SER A 561 4.69 -24.66 -11.77
C SER A 561 3.22 -24.68 -11.32
N THR A 562 2.51 -25.81 -11.49
CA THR A 562 1.14 -25.98 -10.96
C THR A 562 1.13 -26.01 -9.44
N SER A 563 2.06 -26.75 -8.81
CA SER A 563 2.19 -26.82 -7.36
C SER A 563 2.57 -25.47 -6.76
N ALA A 564 3.52 -24.77 -7.39
CA ALA A 564 3.91 -23.43 -6.99
C ALA A 564 2.75 -22.42 -7.11
N ALA A 565 1.98 -22.49 -8.20
CA ALA A 565 0.81 -21.62 -8.41
C ALA A 565 -0.31 -21.89 -7.40
N LEU A 566 -0.61 -23.17 -7.12
CA LEU A 566 -1.61 -23.55 -6.12
C LEU A 566 -1.21 -23.04 -4.72
N ALA A 567 0.04 -23.17 -4.36
CA ALA A 567 0.58 -22.63 -3.12
C ALA A 567 0.53 -21.09 -3.09
N LEU A 568 0.94 -20.41 -4.18
CA LEU A 568 0.93 -18.95 -4.27
C LEU A 568 -0.50 -18.36 -4.27
N SER A 569 -1.52 -19.18 -4.60
CA SER A 569 -2.93 -18.76 -4.58
C SER A 569 -3.43 -18.33 -3.21
N HIS A 570 -2.68 -18.53 -2.14
CA HIS A 570 -2.91 -17.93 -0.83
C HIS A 570 -2.75 -16.40 -0.84
N PHE A 571 -2.01 -15.84 -1.79
CA PHE A 571 -1.73 -14.41 -1.87
C PHE A 571 -2.34 -13.73 -3.11
N GLY A 572 -3.17 -14.43 -3.85
CA GLY A 572 -3.82 -13.89 -5.02
C GLY A 572 -4.35 -14.97 -5.96
N ASN A 573 -4.95 -14.58 -7.07
CA ASN A 573 -5.43 -15.54 -8.06
C ASN A 573 -4.31 -15.86 -9.07
N PHE A 574 -3.50 -16.87 -8.76
CA PHE A 574 -2.37 -17.30 -9.60
C PHE A 574 -2.63 -18.64 -10.26
N THR A 575 -2.12 -18.77 -11.48
CA THR A 575 -2.07 -20.01 -12.26
C THR A 575 -0.64 -20.27 -12.72
N SER A 576 -0.34 -21.46 -13.22
CA SER A 576 0.99 -21.75 -13.81
C SER A 576 1.39 -20.83 -14.96
N LYS A 577 0.43 -20.07 -15.54
CA LYS A 577 0.69 -19.11 -16.62
C LYS A 577 0.83 -17.67 -16.14
N THR A 578 0.51 -17.38 -14.88
CA THR A 578 0.48 -16.02 -14.32
C THR A 578 1.40 -15.88 -13.12
N LEU A 579 2.45 -16.69 -13.05
CA LEU A 579 3.46 -16.61 -12.00
C LEU A 579 4.24 -15.29 -12.09
N PRO A 580 4.69 -14.72 -10.95
CA PRO A 580 5.17 -13.33 -10.88
C PRO A 580 6.54 -13.11 -11.53
N ALA A 581 7.34 -14.15 -11.75
CA ALA A 581 8.62 -14.06 -12.42
C ALA A 581 9.00 -15.38 -13.09
N SER A 582 9.87 -15.30 -14.09
CA SER A 582 10.52 -16.44 -14.72
C SER A 582 12.02 -16.19 -14.92
N PHE A 583 12.76 -17.24 -15.25
CA PHE A 583 14.18 -17.11 -15.60
C PHE A 583 14.43 -16.36 -16.92
N HIS A 584 13.38 -16.06 -17.68
CA HIS A 584 13.46 -15.16 -18.83
C HIS A 584 13.49 -13.66 -18.46
N ASP A 585 13.11 -13.33 -17.23
CA ASP A 585 13.24 -11.96 -16.71
C ASP A 585 14.71 -11.59 -16.46
N THR A 586 15.03 -10.31 -16.54
CA THR A 586 16.37 -9.85 -16.19
C THR A 586 16.63 -9.98 -14.68
N GLY A 587 17.86 -10.26 -14.30
CA GLY A 587 18.23 -10.36 -12.88
C GLY A 587 17.93 -9.08 -12.08
N ASN A 588 17.87 -7.89 -12.73
CA ASN A 588 17.49 -6.63 -12.08
C ASN A 588 15.98 -6.58 -11.79
N THR A 589 15.15 -7.04 -12.72
CA THR A 589 13.70 -7.15 -12.54
C THR A 589 13.38 -8.09 -11.39
N ILE A 590 14.00 -9.26 -11.36
CA ILE A 590 13.82 -10.26 -10.30
C ILE A 590 14.18 -9.66 -8.93
N ARG A 591 15.33 -8.97 -8.80
CA ARG A 591 15.74 -8.33 -7.55
C ARG A 591 14.76 -7.23 -7.12
N ARG A 592 14.29 -6.41 -8.05
CA ARG A 592 13.31 -5.35 -7.73
C ARG A 592 12.01 -5.93 -7.24
N ARG A 593 11.50 -6.99 -7.86
CA ARG A 593 10.30 -7.70 -7.42
C ARG A 593 10.49 -8.33 -6.03
N ALA A 594 11.64 -8.96 -5.76
CA ALA A 594 11.95 -9.53 -4.45
C ALA A 594 12.03 -8.48 -3.32
N PHE A 595 12.43 -7.25 -3.64
CA PHE A 595 12.40 -6.14 -2.69
C PHE A 595 10.98 -5.63 -2.43
N ILE A 596 10.15 -5.50 -3.49
CA ILE A 596 8.77 -5.02 -3.40
C ILE A 596 7.89 -5.99 -2.62
N LEU A 597 8.03 -7.30 -2.85
CA LEU A 597 7.24 -8.37 -2.23
C LEU A 597 7.68 -8.67 -0.79
N LYS A 598 7.69 -7.64 0.06
CA LYS A 598 7.99 -7.80 1.48
C LYS A 598 6.95 -8.70 2.15
N ASP A 599 7.41 -9.65 2.97
CA ASP A 599 6.59 -10.61 3.74
C ASP A 599 5.65 -11.45 2.87
N MET A 600 6.02 -11.67 1.60
CA MET A 600 5.28 -12.47 0.63
C MET A 600 6.14 -13.60 0.07
N PRO A 601 5.55 -14.70 -0.42
CA PRO A 601 6.29 -15.66 -1.24
C PRO A 601 6.52 -15.08 -2.64
N PHE A 602 7.70 -15.30 -3.18
CA PHE A 602 8.09 -14.88 -4.53
C PHE A 602 8.50 -16.08 -5.36
N VAL A 603 7.71 -16.41 -6.39
CA VAL A 603 7.96 -17.54 -7.29
C VAL A 603 8.75 -17.07 -8.51
N VAL A 604 9.85 -17.76 -8.82
CA VAL A 604 10.62 -17.61 -10.06
C VAL A 604 10.58 -18.95 -10.80
N ASP A 605 9.92 -18.96 -11.94
CA ASP A 605 9.56 -20.18 -12.66
C ASP A 605 10.54 -20.50 -13.80
N ASP A 606 10.67 -21.81 -14.08
CA ASP A 606 11.25 -22.38 -15.30
C ASP A 606 12.76 -22.20 -15.47
N PHE A 607 13.55 -22.72 -14.52
CA PHE A 607 14.98 -22.91 -14.74
C PHE A 607 15.21 -24.11 -15.67
N HIS A 608 15.48 -23.85 -16.95
CA HIS A 608 15.72 -24.87 -17.96
C HIS A 608 16.84 -24.41 -18.90
N PRO A 609 18.11 -24.77 -18.65
CA PRO A 609 19.29 -24.27 -19.39
C PRO A 609 19.46 -24.98 -20.73
N THR A 610 18.44 -24.93 -21.59
CA THR A 610 18.53 -25.35 -23.00
C THR A 610 18.88 -24.15 -23.87
N GLY A 611 19.40 -24.38 -25.08
CA GLY A 611 19.69 -23.32 -26.02
C GLY A 611 21.19 -23.03 -26.16
N SER A 612 21.52 -21.79 -26.53
CA SER A 612 22.91 -21.37 -26.80
C SER A 612 23.76 -21.32 -25.53
N GLN A 613 25.09 -21.40 -25.68
CA GLN A 613 26.02 -21.25 -24.55
C GLN A 613 25.86 -19.89 -23.83
N GLN A 614 25.46 -18.85 -24.55
CA GLN A 614 25.23 -17.55 -23.98
C GLN A 614 23.98 -17.56 -23.08
N GLU A 615 22.88 -18.18 -23.50
CA GLU A 615 21.65 -18.33 -22.69
C GLU A 615 21.90 -19.16 -21.43
N LYS A 616 22.60 -20.32 -21.58
CA LYS A 616 23.01 -21.16 -20.43
C LYS A 616 23.80 -20.36 -19.39
N ARG A 617 24.75 -19.55 -19.85
CA ARG A 617 25.57 -18.69 -18.97
C ARG A 617 24.69 -17.64 -18.27
N GLN A 618 23.77 -17.00 -18.99
CA GLN A 618 22.87 -16.01 -18.42
C GLN A 618 21.96 -16.62 -17.36
N LEU A 619 21.36 -17.78 -17.63
CA LEU A 619 20.52 -18.51 -16.67
C LEU A 619 21.30 -18.90 -15.41
N LYS A 620 22.56 -19.38 -15.59
CA LYS A 620 23.47 -19.70 -14.48
C LYS A 620 23.79 -18.45 -13.62
N GLU A 621 24.03 -17.29 -14.24
CA GLU A 621 24.28 -16.03 -13.53
C GLU A 621 23.04 -15.58 -12.73
N ILE A 622 21.82 -15.76 -13.29
CA ILE A 622 20.58 -15.50 -12.58
C ILE A 622 20.40 -16.45 -11.40
N ALA A 623 20.63 -17.76 -11.60
CA ALA A 623 20.52 -18.77 -10.54
C ALA A 623 21.52 -18.49 -9.40
N GLN A 624 22.77 -18.14 -9.72
CA GLN A 624 23.77 -17.74 -8.71
C GLN A 624 23.33 -16.47 -7.95
N SER A 625 22.73 -15.51 -8.65
CA SER A 625 22.20 -14.30 -8.03
C SER A 625 21.03 -14.61 -7.09
N LEU A 626 20.11 -15.50 -7.51
CA LEU A 626 18.97 -15.95 -6.70
C LEU A 626 19.43 -16.70 -5.45
N SER A 627 20.40 -17.59 -5.59
CA SER A 627 20.99 -18.32 -4.46
C SER A 627 21.55 -17.37 -3.38
N ARG A 628 22.34 -16.37 -3.80
CA ARG A 628 22.88 -15.37 -2.87
C ARG A 628 21.81 -14.47 -2.29
N MET A 629 20.83 -14.09 -3.10
CA MET A 629 19.70 -13.29 -2.66
C MET A 629 18.88 -14.01 -1.58
N ALA A 630 18.54 -15.27 -1.82
CA ALA A 630 17.76 -16.07 -0.88
C ALA A 630 18.55 -16.42 0.39
N GLY A 631 19.83 -16.79 0.24
CA GLY A 631 20.63 -17.30 1.36
C GLY A 631 21.34 -16.24 2.19
N ASP A 632 21.83 -15.17 1.57
CA ASP A 632 22.63 -14.17 2.28
C ASP A 632 21.88 -12.84 2.47
N GLY A 633 20.72 -12.67 1.80
CA GLY A 633 20.00 -11.40 1.76
C GLY A 633 20.84 -10.26 1.17
N ALA A 634 21.88 -10.61 0.39
CA ALA A 634 22.84 -9.66 -0.12
C ALA A 634 22.35 -8.98 -1.39
N GLU A 635 22.55 -7.68 -1.47
CA GLU A 635 22.35 -6.90 -2.67
C GLU A 635 23.70 -6.39 -3.22
N ARG A 636 23.77 -6.26 -4.54
CA ARG A 636 24.91 -5.63 -5.19
C ARG A 636 24.80 -4.11 -5.05
N GLY A 637 25.71 -3.49 -4.30
CA GLY A 637 25.80 -2.03 -4.17
C GLY A 637 25.89 -1.34 -5.53
N ARG A 638 25.20 -0.22 -5.68
CA ARG A 638 25.21 0.62 -6.90
C ARG A 638 25.56 2.05 -6.54
N MET A 639 26.37 2.68 -7.38
CA MET A 639 26.64 4.13 -7.31
C MET A 639 25.69 4.89 -8.23
N ARG A 640 25.33 6.09 -7.81
CA ARG A 640 24.68 7.09 -8.66
C ARG A 640 25.72 7.77 -9.54
N PRO A 641 25.29 8.46 -10.63
CA PRO A 641 26.22 9.23 -11.47
C PRO A 641 27.02 10.31 -10.71
N ASP A 642 26.50 10.77 -9.57
CA ASP A 642 27.15 11.76 -8.69
C ASP A 642 28.17 11.15 -7.71
N GLY A 643 28.45 9.84 -7.80
CA GLY A 643 29.39 9.13 -6.95
C GLY A 643 28.81 8.71 -5.58
N THR A 644 27.56 9.02 -5.27
CA THR A 644 26.93 8.58 -4.03
C THR A 644 26.38 7.15 -4.15
N LEU A 645 26.35 6.40 -3.05
CA LEU A 645 25.74 5.07 -3.04
C LEU A 645 24.20 5.18 -3.10
N GLN A 646 23.60 4.33 -3.91
CA GLN A 646 22.14 4.13 -3.84
C GLN A 646 21.82 3.37 -2.55
N PRO A 647 20.68 3.68 -1.88
CA PRO A 647 20.21 2.86 -0.78
C PRO A 647 20.06 1.40 -1.20
N ALA A 648 20.52 0.50 -0.34
CA ALA A 648 20.38 -0.93 -0.59
C ALA A 648 18.90 -1.32 -0.59
N THR A 649 18.53 -2.20 -1.54
CA THR A 649 17.17 -2.75 -1.67
C THR A 649 17.22 -4.28 -1.52
N PRO A 650 17.59 -4.81 -0.33
CA PRO A 650 17.72 -6.24 -0.11
C PRO A 650 16.38 -6.97 -0.30
N PRO A 651 16.39 -8.27 -0.64
CA PRO A 651 15.18 -9.06 -0.74
C PRO A 651 14.49 -9.14 0.63
N ARG A 652 13.17 -9.05 0.63
CA ARG A 652 12.33 -9.07 1.84
C ARG A 652 11.21 -10.12 1.75
N CYS A 653 11.39 -11.11 0.87
CA CYS A 653 10.45 -12.16 0.55
C CYS A 653 11.03 -13.54 0.86
N VAL A 654 10.19 -14.55 0.84
CA VAL A 654 10.62 -15.96 0.80
C VAL A 654 10.55 -16.42 -0.66
N THR A 655 11.64 -17.01 -1.18
CA THR A 655 11.73 -17.34 -2.61
C THR A 655 11.38 -18.80 -2.86
N ILE A 656 10.55 -19.06 -3.86
CA ILE A 656 10.25 -20.39 -4.41
C ILE A 656 10.72 -20.42 -5.86
N ILE A 657 11.45 -21.45 -6.23
CA ILE A 657 12.04 -21.57 -7.56
C ILE A 657 11.59 -22.91 -8.16
N THR A 658 11.28 -22.94 -9.46
CA THR A 658 11.02 -24.19 -10.17
C THR A 658 12.04 -24.40 -11.27
N GLY A 659 12.43 -25.63 -11.51
CA GLY A 659 13.38 -25.96 -12.58
C GLY A 659 13.33 -27.42 -13.01
N GLU A 660 13.73 -27.67 -14.24
CA GLU A 660 13.90 -29.05 -14.74
C GLU A 660 15.27 -29.61 -14.29
N ASP A 661 16.26 -28.74 -14.27
CA ASP A 661 17.62 -29.08 -13.88
C ASP A 661 17.98 -28.46 -12.53
N ILE A 662 19.02 -29.01 -11.89
CA ILE A 662 19.64 -28.43 -10.71
C ILE A 662 20.65 -27.38 -11.19
N PRO A 663 20.60 -26.13 -10.71
CA PRO A 663 21.52 -25.10 -11.15
C PRO A 663 22.95 -25.38 -10.69
N ASP A 664 23.91 -25.37 -11.62
CA ASP A 664 25.34 -25.46 -11.32
C ASP A 664 25.84 -24.14 -10.67
N VAL A 665 25.58 -23.99 -9.37
CA VAL A 665 25.97 -22.83 -8.55
C VAL A 665 27.03 -23.16 -7.51
N GLY A 666 27.55 -24.39 -7.56
CA GLY A 666 28.51 -24.93 -6.61
C GLY A 666 27.90 -25.30 -5.24
N GLU A 667 28.62 -26.09 -4.44
CA GLU A 667 28.15 -26.60 -3.13
C GLU A 667 27.59 -25.50 -2.23
N SER A 668 28.33 -24.41 -2.06
CA SER A 668 27.85 -23.26 -1.25
C SER A 668 26.62 -22.59 -1.80
N GLY A 669 26.40 -22.62 -3.11
CA GLY A 669 25.22 -22.09 -3.77
C GLY A 669 24.02 -23.00 -3.56
N LEU A 670 24.19 -24.31 -3.75
CA LEU A 670 23.16 -25.33 -3.55
C LEU A 670 22.69 -25.41 -2.10
N ALA A 671 23.61 -25.26 -1.14
CA ALA A 671 23.30 -25.26 0.28
C ALA A 671 22.40 -24.08 0.74
N ARG A 672 22.16 -23.07 -0.13
CA ARG A 672 21.21 -21.98 0.12
C ARG A 672 19.80 -22.31 -0.37
N TYR A 673 19.63 -23.42 -1.05
CA TYR A 673 18.33 -23.94 -1.45
C TYR A 673 17.89 -25.08 -0.55
N TYR A 674 16.63 -25.18 -0.28
CA TYR A 674 16.00 -26.41 0.16
C TYR A 674 15.39 -27.08 -1.06
N MET A 675 15.96 -28.19 -1.48
CA MET A 675 15.63 -28.83 -2.75
C MET A 675 14.62 -29.96 -2.54
N VAL A 676 13.56 -29.93 -3.34
CA VAL A 676 12.48 -30.93 -3.36
C VAL A 676 12.38 -31.51 -4.75
N SER A 677 12.58 -32.77 -4.90
CA SER A 677 12.36 -33.49 -6.17
C SER A 677 10.86 -33.78 -6.36
N ILE A 678 10.34 -33.46 -7.54
CA ILE A 678 8.92 -33.70 -7.89
C ILE A 678 8.84 -34.61 -9.11
N GLN A 679 8.20 -35.75 -8.89
CA GLN A 679 7.89 -36.72 -9.95
C GLN A 679 6.43 -36.56 -10.42
N PRO A 680 6.07 -37.02 -11.63
CA PRO A 680 4.68 -36.94 -12.12
C PRO A 680 3.63 -37.55 -11.20
N ASN A 681 3.99 -38.60 -10.45
CA ASN A 681 3.11 -39.27 -9.50
C ASN A 681 2.92 -38.52 -8.17
N ASP A 682 3.78 -37.56 -7.84
CA ASP A 682 3.67 -36.75 -6.62
C ASP A 682 2.53 -35.73 -6.71
N VAL A 683 2.11 -35.39 -7.93
CA VAL A 683 0.99 -34.46 -8.22
C VAL A 683 0.14 -35.09 -9.32
N PRO A 684 -0.64 -36.14 -9.03
CA PRO A 684 -1.42 -36.86 -10.05
C PRO A 684 -2.48 -35.96 -10.69
N ILE A 685 -2.78 -36.18 -11.97
CA ILE A 685 -3.94 -35.56 -12.60
C ILE A 685 -5.18 -36.26 -12.03
N SER A 686 -5.95 -35.55 -11.23
CA SER A 686 -7.12 -36.10 -10.56
C SER A 686 -8.25 -35.07 -10.47
N ALA A 687 -9.44 -35.55 -10.13
CA ALA A 687 -10.59 -34.70 -9.85
C ALA A 687 -10.33 -33.80 -8.62
N GLU A 688 -9.62 -34.33 -7.64
CA GLU A 688 -9.25 -33.62 -6.41
C GLU A 688 -8.30 -32.45 -6.70
N LEU A 689 -7.30 -32.63 -7.58
CA LEU A 689 -6.42 -31.56 -8.01
C LEU A 689 -7.22 -30.46 -8.74
N THR A 690 -8.14 -30.85 -9.61
CA THR A 690 -9.02 -29.90 -10.31
C THR A 690 -9.89 -29.13 -9.30
N ALA A 691 -10.48 -29.83 -8.34
CA ALA A 691 -11.28 -29.20 -7.28
C ALA A 691 -10.44 -28.23 -6.43
N ALA A 692 -9.21 -28.59 -6.06
CA ALA A 692 -8.30 -27.69 -5.33
C ALA A 692 -7.97 -26.42 -6.14
N GLN A 693 -7.76 -26.56 -7.45
CA GLN A 693 -7.54 -25.41 -8.34
C GLN A 693 -8.80 -24.53 -8.49
N GLU A 694 -9.98 -25.11 -8.47
CA GLU A 694 -11.26 -24.38 -8.47
C GLU A 694 -11.46 -23.64 -7.15
N MET A 695 -11.20 -24.27 -6.02
CA MET A 695 -11.22 -23.62 -4.70
C MET A 695 -10.24 -22.43 -4.66
N ALA A 696 -9.03 -22.60 -5.24
CA ALA A 696 -8.06 -21.50 -5.32
C ALA A 696 -8.60 -20.33 -6.17
N ARG A 697 -9.19 -20.61 -7.34
CA ARG A 697 -9.82 -19.58 -8.20
C ARG A 697 -11.00 -18.88 -7.51
N ASN A 698 -11.74 -19.60 -6.69
CA ASN A 698 -12.89 -19.10 -5.93
C ASN A 698 -12.48 -18.38 -4.62
N GLY A 699 -11.18 -18.20 -4.35
CA GLY A 699 -10.69 -17.38 -3.24
C GLY A 699 -10.54 -18.09 -1.90
N TYR A 700 -10.74 -19.41 -1.81
CA TYR A 700 -10.61 -20.14 -0.53
C TYR A 700 -9.20 -20.03 0.05
N MET A 701 -8.16 -20.14 -0.77
CA MET A 701 -6.76 -20.03 -0.32
C MET A 701 -6.45 -18.59 0.15
N GLN A 702 -6.91 -17.57 -0.59
CA GLN A 702 -6.78 -16.17 -0.19
C GLN A 702 -7.50 -15.91 1.15
N ARG A 703 -8.72 -16.44 1.33
CA ARG A 703 -9.49 -16.28 2.58
C ARG A 703 -8.79 -16.96 3.76
N ALA A 704 -8.16 -18.13 3.55
CA ALA A 704 -7.35 -18.79 4.58
C ALA A 704 -6.17 -17.91 5.00
N MET A 705 -5.44 -17.35 4.04
CA MET A 705 -4.31 -16.47 4.33
C MET A 705 -4.73 -15.15 4.95
N LEU A 706 -5.83 -14.56 4.51
CA LEU A 706 -6.40 -13.36 5.15
C LEU A 706 -6.69 -13.61 6.63
N GLY A 707 -7.36 -14.71 6.96
CA GLY A 707 -7.66 -15.06 8.35
C GLY A 707 -6.38 -15.33 9.18
N TYR A 708 -5.37 -15.98 8.57
CA TYR A 708 -4.06 -16.16 9.21
C TYR A 708 -3.37 -14.83 9.52
N ILE A 709 -3.35 -13.90 8.57
CA ILE A 709 -2.77 -12.56 8.76
C ILE A 709 -3.55 -11.76 9.82
N GLU A 710 -4.87 -11.83 9.85
CA GLU A 710 -5.70 -11.21 10.90
C GLU A 710 -5.38 -11.79 12.29
N TRP A 711 -5.21 -13.11 12.38
CA TRP A 711 -4.84 -13.78 13.60
C TRP A 711 -3.41 -13.40 14.07
N LEU A 712 -2.45 -13.31 13.15
CA LEU A 712 -1.10 -12.82 13.45
C LEU A 712 -1.12 -11.36 13.90
N ARG A 713 -1.92 -10.51 13.24
CA ARG A 713 -2.04 -9.08 13.56
C ARG A 713 -2.50 -8.83 14.99
N ALA A 714 -3.40 -9.67 15.50
CA ALA A 714 -3.91 -9.56 16.86
C ALA A 714 -2.82 -9.72 17.94
N GLN A 715 -1.72 -10.40 17.62
CA GLN A 715 -0.60 -10.70 18.53
C GLN A 715 0.75 -10.15 18.01
N ALA A 716 0.73 -9.22 17.06
CA ALA A 716 1.90 -8.80 16.28
C ALA A 716 3.06 -8.21 17.13
N ASP A 717 2.78 -7.60 18.27
CA ASP A 717 3.82 -7.03 19.12
C ASP A 717 4.55 -8.11 19.96
N GLU A 718 3.94 -9.29 20.18
CA GLU A 718 4.52 -10.41 20.94
C GLU A 718 5.23 -11.43 20.02
N LEU A 719 4.87 -11.42 18.71
CA LEU A 719 5.39 -12.38 17.74
C LEU A 719 6.93 -12.43 17.65
N PRO A 720 7.70 -11.33 17.69
CA PRO A 720 9.15 -11.39 17.55
C PRO A 720 9.80 -12.30 18.58
N GLU A 721 9.46 -12.16 19.85
CA GLU A 721 10.03 -12.97 20.94
C GLU A 721 9.54 -14.42 20.87
N THR A 722 8.24 -14.61 20.64
CA THR A 722 7.63 -15.95 20.55
C THR A 722 8.24 -16.74 19.39
N LEU A 723 8.35 -16.15 18.21
CA LEU A 723 8.91 -16.80 17.03
C LEU A 723 10.40 -17.06 17.20
N HIS A 724 11.14 -16.13 17.82
CA HIS A 724 12.56 -16.32 18.08
C HIS A 724 12.82 -17.55 18.94
N LYS A 725 12.11 -17.68 20.06
CA LYS A 725 12.20 -18.85 20.95
C LYS A 725 11.87 -20.13 20.17
N ARG A 726 10.75 -20.19 19.49
CA ARG A 726 10.32 -21.37 18.72
C ARG A 726 11.31 -21.76 17.63
N PHE A 727 11.81 -20.77 16.89
CA PHE A 727 12.83 -21.01 15.87
C PHE A 727 14.12 -21.62 16.48
N LEU A 728 14.59 -21.12 17.61
CA LEU A 728 15.79 -21.65 18.28
C LEU A 728 15.59 -23.09 18.74
N ASP A 729 14.43 -23.42 19.31
CA ASP A 729 14.07 -24.76 19.73
C ASP A 729 14.09 -25.72 18.53
N MET A 730 13.42 -25.34 17.43
CA MET A 730 13.38 -26.11 16.17
C MET A 730 14.77 -26.26 15.55
N ARG A 731 15.59 -25.22 15.57
CA ARG A 731 16.96 -25.27 15.06
C ARG A 731 17.83 -26.21 15.90
N THR A 732 17.69 -26.19 17.22
CA THR A 732 18.42 -27.08 18.12
C THR A 732 18.08 -28.53 17.80
N TRP A 733 16.79 -28.85 17.71
CA TRP A 733 16.34 -30.19 17.30
C TRP A 733 16.86 -30.58 15.91
N ALA A 734 16.75 -29.72 14.92
CA ALA A 734 17.23 -29.98 13.57
C ALA A 734 18.74 -30.18 13.51
N THR A 735 19.51 -29.50 14.34
CA THR A 735 20.97 -29.67 14.45
C THR A 735 21.34 -31.09 14.93
N GLU A 736 20.59 -31.64 15.86
CA GLU A 736 20.79 -33.01 16.35
C GLU A 736 20.51 -34.05 15.27
N LYS A 737 19.48 -33.86 14.47
CA LYS A 737 19.01 -34.78 13.42
C LYS A 737 19.77 -34.65 12.09
N ALA A 738 20.44 -33.53 11.85
CA ALA A 738 21.14 -33.20 10.59
C ALA A 738 22.68 -33.09 10.74
N LYS A 739 23.28 -33.80 11.74
CA LYS A 739 24.71 -33.71 12.03
C LYS A 739 25.65 -34.02 10.85
N ASP A 740 25.21 -34.88 9.94
CA ASP A 740 25.99 -35.30 8.77
C ASP A 740 25.70 -34.49 7.51
N GLN A 741 24.97 -33.37 7.65
CA GLN A 741 24.52 -32.53 6.54
C GLN A 741 25.28 -31.20 6.50
N HIS A 742 25.05 -30.40 5.46
CA HIS A 742 25.62 -29.06 5.38
C HIS A 742 25.16 -28.18 6.54
N ALA A 743 26.06 -27.33 7.05
CA ALA A 743 25.81 -26.48 8.23
C ALA A 743 24.55 -25.56 8.16
N ARG A 744 24.02 -25.28 6.97
CA ARG A 744 22.78 -24.50 6.77
C ARG A 744 21.49 -25.33 6.87
N ALA A 745 21.57 -26.66 6.74
CA ALA A 745 20.39 -27.52 6.72
C ALA A 745 19.50 -27.39 7.97
N PRO A 746 20.06 -27.39 9.21
CA PRO A 746 19.27 -27.22 10.42
C PRO A 746 18.48 -25.92 10.47
N GLU A 747 19.09 -24.81 10.04
CA GLU A 747 18.45 -23.50 10.00
C GLU A 747 17.30 -23.45 8.98
N THR A 748 17.50 -24.04 7.81
CA THR A 748 16.46 -24.13 6.76
C THR A 748 15.28 -24.98 7.23
N ILE A 749 15.54 -26.16 7.81
CA ILE A 749 14.50 -27.02 8.38
C ILE A 749 13.71 -26.27 9.45
N ALA A 750 14.40 -25.57 10.37
CA ALA A 750 13.75 -24.79 11.43
C ALA A 750 12.84 -23.69 10.89
N HIS A 751 13.23 -22.98 9.82
CA HIS A 751 12.37 -21.98 9.20
C HIS A 751 11.11 -22.59 8.62
N ILE A 752 11.22 -23.68 7.84
CA ILE A 752 10.07 -24.35 7.24
C ILE A 752 9.13 -24.88 8.33
N LEU A 753 9.68 -25.51 9.37
CA LEU A 753 8.92 -26.00 10.52
C LEU A 753 8.21 -24.85 11.27
N THR A 754 8.88 -23.69 11.42
CA THR A 754 8.26 -22.51 12.06
C THR A 754 7.01 -22.07 11.30
N GLY A 755 7.10 -21.96 9.97
CA GLY A 755 5.96 -21.61 9.14
C GLY A 755 4.84 -22.64 9.21
N TYR A 756 5.19 -23.92 9.14
CA TYR A 756 4.24 -25.02 9.20
C TYR A 756 3.55 -25.11 10.57
N TYR A 757 4.31 -24.96 11.66
CA TYR A 757 3.79 -24.94 13.02
C TYR A 757 2.79 -23.80 13.25
N MET A 758 3.12 -22.59 12.82
CA MET A 758 2.23 -21.43 12.93
C MET A 758 0.94 -21.61 12.12
N MET A 759 1.02 -22.28 10.96
CA MET A 759 -0.15 -22.72 10.20
C MET A 759 -1.04 -23.65 11.02
N LEU A 760 -0.46 -24.68 11.65
CA LEU A 760 -1.21 -25.64 12.48
C LEU A 760 -1.89 -24.93 13.67
N LEU A 761 -1.20 -24.00 14.35
CA LEU A 761 -1.78 -23.20 15.42
C LEU A 761 -2.98 -22.37 14.93
N TYR A 762 -2.89 -21.79 13.76
CA TYR A 762 -4.01 -21.08 13.16
C TYR A 762 -5.17 -22.01 12.81
N PHE A 763 -4.90 -23.19 12.24
CA PHE A 763 -5.94 -24.16 11.89
C PHE A 763 -6.63 -24.72 13.15
N ARG A 764 -5.90 -24.86 14.26
CA ARG A 764 -6.47 -25.15 15.56
C ARG A 764 -7.33 -23.99 16.07
N HIS A 765 -6.87 -22.77 15.94
CA HIS A 765 -7.61 -21.58 16.34
C HIS A 765 -8.98 -21.48 15.65
N VAL A 766 -9.07 -21.81 14.36
CA VAL A 766 -10.34 -21.80 13.62
C VAL A 766 -11.16 -23.08 13.75
N GLY A 767 -10.71 -24.03 14.58
CA GLY A 767 -11.44 -25.26 14.90
C GLY A 767 -11.38 -26.33 13.80
N LEU A 768 -10.41 -26.26 12.89
CA LEU A 768 -10.22 -27.27 11.84
C LEU A 768 -9.49 -28.52 12.39
N LEU A 769 -8.46 -28.33 13.18
CA LEU A 769 -7.63 -29.38 13.76
C LEU A 769 -7.74 -29.32 15.29
N ASP A 770 -7.71 -30.48 15.92
CA ASP A 770 -7.50 -30.62 17.36
C ASP A 770 -6.01 -30.72 17.72
N GLN A 771 -5.70 -30.84 19.00
CA GLN A 771 -4.33 -30.93 19.50
C GLN A 771 -3.60 -32.17 18.97
N ASP A 772 -4.28 -33.32 18.96
CA ASP A 772 -3.66 -34.61 18.56
C ASP A 772 -3.33 -34.59 17.05
N ALA A 773 -4.23 -34.05 16.22
CA ALA A 773 -4.01 -33.86 14.80
C ALA A 773 -2.84 -32.90 14.52
N CYS A 774 -2.70 -31.82 15.28
CA CYS A 774 -1.57 -30.90 15.16
C CYS A 774 -0.25 -31.60 15.54
N THR A 775 -0.26 -32.39 16.63
CA THR A 775 0.92 -33.15 17.10
C THR A 775 1.35 -34.17 16.06
N ALA A 776 0.42 -34.92 15.47
CA ALA A 776 0.69 -35.88 14.42
C ALA A 776 1.27 -35.19 13.16
N ALA A 777 0.67 -34.06 12.77
CA ALA A 777 1.09 -33.31 11.58
C ALA A 777 2.50 -32.69 11.72
N ILE A 778 2.87 -32.20 12.90
CA ILE A 778 4.23 -31.67 13.12
C ILE A 778 5.26 -32.79 13.14
N ALA A 779 4.94 -33.97 13.73
CA ALA A 779 5.81 -35.15 13.70
C ALA A 779 6.06 -35.63 12.27
N GLU A 780 5.02 -35.72 11.44
CA GLU A 780 5.13 -36.01 10.00
C GLU A 780 6.01 -34.99 9.28
N ALA A 781 5.83 -33.70 9.55
CA ALA A 781 6.63 -32.64 8.94
C ALA A 781 8.12 -32.76 9.32
N MET A 782 8.42 -33.03 10.58
CA MET A 782 9.78 -33.24 11.07
C MET A 782 10.46 -34.44 10.37
N ALA A 783 9.77 -35.58 10.27
CA ALA A 783 10.25 -36.76 9.56
C ALA A 783 10.51 -36.47 8.08
N THR A 784 9.54 -35.87 7.42
CA THR A 784 9.58 -35.54 5.99
C THR A 784 10.72 -34.55 5.66
N LEU A 785 10.82 -33.47 6.40
CA LEU A 785 11.86 -32.45 6.16
C LEU A 785 13.27 -33.01 6.41
N THR A 786 13.43 -33.85 7.41
CA THR A 786 14.71 -34.53 7.68
C THR A 786 15.09 -35.49 6.55
N ALA A 787 14.15 -36.29 6.05
CA ALA A 787 14.38 -37.23 4.96
C ALA A 787 14.73 -36.50 3.64
N THR A 788 13.99 -35.46 3.28
CA THR A 788 14.25 -34.61 2.09
C THR A 788 15.62 -33.92 2.19
N SER A 789 15.99 -33.42 3.35
CA SER A 789 17.29 -32.78 3.56
C SER A 789 18.46 -33.78 3.47
N LYS A 790 18.29 -35.02 3.90
CA LYS A 790 19.29 -36.12 3.69
C LYS A 790 19.50 -36.41 2.21
N GLU A 791 18.44 -36.43 1.44
CA GLU A 791 18.51 -36.63 0.01
C GLU A 791 19.23 -35.46 -0.68
N GLN A 792 18.93 -34.22 -0.31
CA GLN A 792 19.67 -33.05 -0.77
C GLN A 792 21.16 -33.15 -0.43
N ALA A 793 21.50 -33.61 0.77
CA ALA A 793 22.88 -33.78 1.16
C ALA A 793 23.61 -34.82 0.30
N ARG A 794 22.91 -35.88 -0.17
CA ARG A 794 23.43 -36.85 -1.15
C ARG A 794 23.70 -36.17 -2.49
N ILE A 795 22.77 -35.38 -3.01
CA ILE A 795 22.94 -34.63 -4.27
C ILE A 795 24.13 -33.67 -4.19
N ILE A 796 24.23 -32.91 -3.11
CA ILE A 796 25.34 -31.97 -2.87
C ILE A 796 26.68 -32.73 -2.79
N LYS A 797 26.69 -33.91 -2.20
CA LYS A 797 27.90 -34.75 -2.10
C LYS A 797 28.32 -35.26 -3.46
N GLU A 798 27.41 -35.66 -4.32
CA GLU A 798 27.64 -36.08 -5.71
C GLU A 798 28.23 -34.93 -6.56
N ASP A 799 27.76 -33.71 -6.36
CA ASP A 799 28.29 -32.50 -7.02
C ASP A 799 29.63 -31.99 -6.49
N LYS A 800 30.25 -32.68 -5.53
CA LYS A 800 31.57 -32.26 -5.04
C LYS A 800 32.62 -32.40 -6.15
N PRO A 801 33.53 -31.41 -6.30
CA PRO A 801 34.57 -31.45 -7.32
C PRO A 801 35.44 -32.71 -7.30
N VAL A 802 35.62 -33.30 -6.13
CA VAL A 802 36.33 -34.53 -5.95
C VAL A 802 35.59 -35.70 -6.60
N ASN A 803 34.28 -35.84 -6.39
CA ASN A 803 33.46 -36.86 -6.96
C ASN A 803 33.36 -36.71 -8.49
N ILE A 804 33.08 -35.47 -8.97
CA ILE A 804 33.09 -35.16 -10.42
C ILE A 804 34.43 -35.58 -11.04
N PHE A 805 35.56 -35.32 -10.33
CA PHE A 805 36.86 -35.71 -10.84
C PHE A 805 37.02 -37.23 -10.91
N LEU A 806 36.64 -37.97 -9.87
CA LEU A 806 36.76 -39.43 -9.82
C LEU A 806 35.88 -40.11 -10.87
N ASP A 807 34.62 -39.68 -10.97
CA ASP A 807 33.66 -40.19 -11.95
C ASP A 807 34.11 -39.88 -13.37
N SER A 808 34.61 -38.64 -13.65
CA SER A 808 35.18 -38.30 -14.96
C SER A 808 36.40 -39.13 -15.29
N VAL A 809 37.25 -39.43 -14.34
CA VAL A 809 38.40 -40.32 -14.54
C VAL A 809 37.97 -41.75 -14.85
N ALA A 810 36.97 -42.27 -14.12
CA ALA A 810 36.36 -43.59 -14.34
C ALA A 810 35.73 -43.66 -15.77
N GLU A 811 34.99 -42.65 -16.16
CA GLU A 811 34.36 -42.54 -17.47
C GLU A 811 35.41 -42.49 -18.61
N LEU A 812 36.46 -41.67 -18.48
CA LEU A 812 37.53 -41.55 -19.42
C LEU A 812 38.29 -42.87 -19.63
N LEU A 813 38.48 -43.65 -18.54
CA LEU A 813 39.10 -44.97 -18.57
C LEU A 813 38.14 -46.03 -19.20
N ALA A 814 36.87 -46.03 -18.84
CA ALA A 814 35.85 -46.94 -19.35
C ALA A 814 35.57 -46.70 -20.85
N SER A 815 35.48 -45.45 -21.29
CA SER A 815 35.29 -45.06 -22.71
C SER A 815 36.55 -45.30 -23.54
N LYS A 816 37.68 -45.62 -22.87
CA LYS A 816 38.99 -45.78 -23.53
C LYS A 816 39.47 -44.53 -24.25
N GLU A 817 39.01 -43.32 -23.88
CA GLU A 817 39.55 -42.05 -24.36
C GLU A 817 40.95 -41.78 -23.83
N VAL A 818 41.23 -42.25 -22.61
CA VAL A 818 42.56 -42.24 -22.00
C VAL A 818 42.98 -43.67 -21.64
N PHE A 819 44.29 -43.89 -21.42
CA PHE A 819 44.77 -45.18 -20.98
C PHE A 819 45.86 -45.06 -19.88
N VAL A 820 45.98 -46.11 -19.09
CA VAL A 820 46.97 -46.31 -18.04
C VAL A 820 47.77 -47.60 -18.35
N THR A 821 49.07 -47.63 -18.08
CA THR A 821 49.87 -48.83 -18.21
C THR A 821 49.89 -49.65 -16.94
N ASP A 822 49.82 -50.98 -17.05
CA ASP A 822 49.89 -51.87 -15.91
C ASP A 822 51.35 -52.11 -15.54
N ILE A 823 51.74 -51.80 -14.29
CA ILE A 823 53.11 -51.94 -13.85
C ILE A 823 53.50 -53.42 -13.69
N SER A 824 52.59 -54.32 -13.35
CA SER A 824 52.80 -55.75 -13.20
C SER A 824 52.95 -56.52 -14.53
N ALA A 825 52.43 -55.96 -15.61
CA ALA A 825 52.52 -56.57 -16.97
C ALA A 825 53.80 -56.24 -17.69
N SER A 826 54.70 -55.41 -17.20
CA SER A 826 55.93 -55.00 -17.89
C SER A 826 57.14 -55.90 -17.59
N ALA A 827 56.95 -57.10 -17.06
CA ALA A 827 58.07 -58.07 -16.82
C ALA A 827 58.28 -59.09 -17.97
N THR A 828 57.70 -58.87 -19.18
CA THR A 828 57.93 -59.69 -20.35
C THR A 828 58.65 -58.87 -21.43
N GLU A 829 59.85 -59.38 -21.74
CA GLU A 829 60.79 -59.04 -22.80
C GLU A 829 60.43 -57.99 -23.87
N GLY A 830 61.23 -56.95 -23.92
CA GLY A 830 61.59 -56.25 -25.19
C GLY A 830 60.54 -55.35 -25.83
N GLY A 831 59.37 -55.03 -25.20
CA GLY A 831 58.34 -54.20 -25.83
C GLY A 831 58.32 -52.81 -25.29
N LYS A 832 58.66 -51.80 -26.12
CA LYS A 832 58.13 -50.41 -25.90
C LYS A 832 56.64 -50.46 -25.68
N PRO A 833 56.07 -49.73 -24.65
CA PRO A 833 54.63 -49.74 -24.45
C PRO A 833 54.00 -49.33 -25.81
N LEU A 834 53.10 -50.15 -26.36
CA LEU A 834 52.30 -49.80 -27.52
C LEU A 834 51.61 -48.51 -27.24
N ALA A 835 52.16 -47.44 -27.80
CA ALA A 835 51.44 -46.18 -27.83
C ALA A 835 50.16 -46.45 -28.65
N ALA A 836 49.00 -46.50 -27.96
CA ALA A 836 47.75 -46.65 -28.64
C ALA A 836 47.56 -45.37 -29.46
N VAL A 837 47.63 -45.54 -30.80
CA VAL A 837 47.57 -44.46 -31.76
C VAL A 837 46.30 -43.63 -31.46
N GLY A 838 46.46 -42.35 -31.11
CA GLY A 838 45.34 -41.41 -30.89
C GLY A 838 44.81 -41.34 -29.44
N ARG A 839 45.41 -41.98 -28.44
CA ARG A 839 44.95 -41.96 -27.04
C ARG A 839 46.03 -41.34 -26.13
N GLU A 840 45.56 -40.52 -25.13
CA GLU A 840 46.49 -39.86 -24.20
C GLU A 840 46.88 -40.81 -23.02
N LEU A 841 48.16 -41.01 -22.76
CA LEU A 841 48.61 -41.75 -21.60
C LEU A 841 48.54 -40.88 -20.35
N VAL A 842 47.64 -41.20 -19.44
CA VAL A 842 47.39 -40.40 -18.22
C VAL A 842 48.12 -40.92 -17.01
N GLY A 843 48.73 -42.05 -17.08
CA GLY A 843 49.50 -42.61 -15.95
C GLY A 843 49.70 -44.14 -16.02
N CYS A 844 49.86 -44.75 -14.85
CA CYS A 844 49.99 -46.23 -14.69
C CYS A 844 49.16 -46.69 -13.45
N ARG A 845 49.00 -48.02 -13.32
CA ARG A 845 48.32 -48.65 -12.19
C ARG A 845 49.03 -49.90 -11.70
N ASP A 846 48.83 -50.27 -10.47
CA ASP A 846 49.09 -51.59 -9.91
C ASP A 846 47.83 -52.20 -9.29
N GLU A 847 47.99 -53.24 -8.46
CA GLU A 847 46.86 -53.88 -7.82
C GLU A 847 46.10 -52.99 -6.82
N SER A 848 46.74 -51.93 -6.25
CA SER A 848 46.22 -51.09 -5.18
C SER A 848 45.90 -49.65 -5.60
N TYR A 849 46.65 -49.10 -6.59
CA TYR A 849 46.60 -47.66 -6.92
C TYR A 849 46.58 -47.38 -8.39
N TYR A 850 45.89 -46.27 -8.73
CA TYR A 850 46.15 -45.51 -9.96
C TYR A 850 47.17 -44.40 -9.66
N TYR A 851 48.17 -44.28 -10.49
CA TYR A 851 49.25 -43.29 -10.50
C TYR A 851 49.02 -42.35 -11.68
N LEU A 852 48.28 -41.24 -11.43
CA LEU A 852 47.86 -40.35 -12.51
C LEU A 852 48.81 -39.16 -12.64
N ILE A 853 49.16 -38.76 -13.88
CA ILE A 853 49.96 -37.58 -14.17
C ILE A 853 49.07 -36.35 -14.00
N PRO A 854 49.34 -35.51 -12.99
CA PRO A 854 48.35 -34.54 -12.52
C PRO A 854 47.81 -33.59 -13.58
N ARG A 855 48.74 -32.98 -14.37
CA ARG A 855 48.33 -31.96 -15.38
C ARG A 855 47.62 -32.59 -16.58
N ILE A 856 47.96 -33.80 -16.95
CA ILE A 856 47.40 -34.52 -18.08
C ILE A 856 45.96 -34.93 -17.73
N ILE A 857 45.78 -35.65 -16.65
CA ILE A 857 44.46 -36.13 -16.26
C ILE A 857 43.49 -34.97 -15.95
N TYR A 858 44.00 -33.88 -15.30
CA TYR A 858 43.18 -32.70 -15.05
C TYR A 858 42.71 -32.04 -16.35
N LYS A 859 43.58 -31.96 -17.37
CA LYS A 859 43.23 -31.45 -18.72
C LYS A 859 42.16 -32.32 -19.37
N CYS A 860 42.32 -33.65 -19.33
CA CYS A 860 41.37 -34.59 -19.92
C CYS A 860 40.00 -34.48 -19.26
N VAL A 861 39.95 -34.34 -17.93
CA VAL A 861 38.71 -34.11 -17.19
C VAL A 861 38.04 -32.77 -17.56
N GLN A 862 38.84 -31.70 -17.70
CA GLN A 862 38.29 -30.43 -18.17
C GLN A 862 37.70 -30.54 -19.60
N GLU A 863 38.38 -31.23 -20.50
CA GLU A 863 37.90 -31.45 -21.88
C GLU A 863 36.63 -32.29 -21.91
N LEU A 864 36.56 -33.32 -21.06
CA LEU A 864 35.34 -34.11 -20.91
C LEU A 864 34.14 -33.25 -20.40
N CYS A 865 34.36 -32.48 -19.35
CA CYS A 865 33.35 -31.55 -18.82
C CYS A 865 32.87 -30.59 -19.92
N VAL A 866 33.79 -30.01 -20.71
CA VAL A 866 33.41 -29.10 -21.83
C VAL A 866 32.63 -29.83 -22.91
N LYS A 867 32.96 -31.07 -23.25
CA LYS A 867 32.19 -31.90 -24.20
C LYS A 867 30.77 -32.15 -23.70
N GLN A 868 30.63 -32.36 -22.37
CA GLN A 868 29.33 -32.56 -21.70
C GLN A 868 28.58 -31.24 -21.43
N GLY A 869 29.11 -30.09 -21.87
CA GLY A 869 28.45 -28.77 -21.73
C GLY A 869 28.66 -28.12 -20.38
N SER A 870 29.56 -28.62 -19.54
CA SER A 870 29.92 -28.09 -18.21
C SER A 870 31.35 -27.58 -18.17
N THR A 871 31.78 -27.03 -17.03
CA THR A 871 33.18 -26.69 -16.78
C THR A 871 33.63 -27.27 -15.44
N PHE A 872 34.79 -27.89 -15.38
CA PHE A 872 35.30 -28.34 -14.11
C PHE A 872 35.51 -27.17 -13.13
N PRO A 873 34.90 -27.22 -11.90
CA PRO A 873 34.61 -25.99 -11.14
C PRO A 873 35.81 -25.39 -10.38
N ILE A 874 36.90 -26.17 -10.15
CA ILE A 874 38.03 -25.72 -9.33
C ILE A 874 39.37 -25.85 -10.05
N SER A 875 40.39 -25.12 -9.58
CA SER A 875 41.73 -25.21 -10.09
C SER A 875 42.43 -26.53 -9.67
N LEU A 876 43.46 -26.95 -10.43
CA LEU A 876 44.26 -28.14 -10.06
C LEU A 876 44.85 -28.02 -8.63
N ARG A 877 45.22 -26.82 -8.19
CA ARG A 877 45.72 -26.59 -6.83
C ARG A 877 44.62 -26.82 -5.76
N SER A 878 43.41 -26.33 -6.03
CA SER A 878 42.26 -26.56 -5.16
C SER A 878 41.87 -28.05 -5.11
N LEU A 879 41.89 -28.73 -6.28
CA LEU A 879 41.61 -30.16 -6.37
C LEU A 879 42.57 -30.99 -5.47
N TYR A 880 43.85 -30.62 -5.40
CA TYR A 880 44.79 -31.30 -4.50
C TYR A 880 44.39 -31.13 -3.04
N SER A 881 43.96 -29.95 -2.64
CA SER A 881 43.47 -29.70 -1.29
C SER A 881 42.26 -30.57 -0.97
N ASP A 882 41.28 -30.58 -1.91
CA ASP A 882 40.00 -31.27 -1.72
C ASP A 882 40.17 -32.80 -1.70
N LEU A 883 41.01 -33.37 -2.61
CA LEU A 883 41.34 -34.79 -2.61
C LEU A 883 42.05 -35.23 -1.30
N ARG A 884 42.86 -34.33 -0.72
CA ARG A 884 43.54 -34.57 0.58
C ARG A 884 42.53 -34.51 1.71
N THR A 885 41.67 -33.50 1.73
CA THR A 885 40.62 -33.35 2.75
C THR A 885 39.65 -34.54 2.74
N ALA A 886 39.43 -35.14 1.56
CA ALA A 886 38.61 -36.33 1.39
C ALA A 886 39.36 -37.64 1.71
N ASP A 887 40.61 -37.59 2.17
CA ASP A 887 41.48 -38.74 2.46
C ASP A 887 41.66 -39.72 1.27
N ILE A 888 41.62 -39.16 0.06
CA ILE A 888 41.78 -39.95 -1.19
C ILE A 888 43.25 -40.00 -1.64
N LEU A 889 43.98 -38.91 -1.41
CA LEU A 889 45.41 -38.89 -1.76
C LEU A 889 46.23 -39.59 -0.69
N ARG A 890 46.91 -40.68 -1.03
CA ARG A 890 47.90 -41.32 -0.16
C ARG A 890 49.18 -40.48 -0.12
N SER A 891 49.36 -39.80 1.03
CA SER A 891 50.62 -39.14 1.38
C SER A 891 51.67 -40.18 1.80
N GLY A 892 52.85 -40.20 1.18
CA GLY A 892 53.97 -41.01 1.68
C GLY A 892 54.60 -40.35 2.91
N VAL A 893 55.37 -41.11 3.68
CA VAL A 893 56.06 -40.69 4.90
C VAL A 893 56.92 -39.44 4.73
N ASN A 894 57.24 -39.04 3.51
CA ASN A 894 58.10 -37.90 3.14
C ASN A 894 57.34 -36.81 2.35
N CYS A 895 55.99 -36.83 2.29
CA CYS A 895 55.20 -35.79 1.63
C CYS A 895 54.90 -34.66 2.61
N THR A 896 55.46 -33.48 2.33
CA THR A 896 55.12 -32.25 3.06
C THR A 896 53.78 -31.68 2.52
N GLU A 897 53.10 -30.80 3.26
CA GLU A 897 51.85 -30.15 2.83
C GLU A 897 51.97 -29.46 1.45
N GLU A 898 53.17 -29.04 1.07
CA GLU A 898 53.44 -28.35 -0.17
C GLU A 898 53.49 -29.27 -1.41
N ARG A 899 53.61 -30.60 -1.23
CA ARG A 899 53.71 -31.58 -2.33
C ARG A 899 52.63 -32.65 -2.28
N PRO A 900 51.48 -32.43 -2.88
CA PRO A 900 50.35 -33.38 -2.93
C PRO A 900 50.62 -34.58 -3.85
N THR A 901 51.71 -34.55 -4.59
CA THR A 901 52.18 -35.63 -5.50
C THR A 901 53.37 -36.37 -4.90
N LYS A 902 53.44 -37.67 -5.14
CA LYS A 902 54.51 -38.51 -4.70
C LYS A 902 55.28 -39.05 -5.91
N SER A 903 56.65 -39.10 -5.85
CA SER A 903 57.44 -39.68 -6.90
C SER A 903 57.32 -41.22 -6.90
N LYS A 904 57.21 -41.80 -8.10
CA LYS A 904 57.34 -43.25 -8.34
C LYS A 904 58.30 -43.45 -9.51
N ARG A 905 59.25 -44.35 -9.30
CA ARG A 905 60.19 -44.73 -10.35
C ARG A 905 59.57 -45.86 -11.16
N ILE A 906 59.45 -45.68 -12.45
CA ILE A 906 58.98 -46.68 -13.41
C ILE A 906 60.04 -46.77 -14.52
N GLY A 907 60.75 -47.90 -14.61
CA GLY A 907 61.91 -47.98 -15.44
C GLY A 907 62.99 -46.97 -15.01
N ASP A 908 63.56 -46.26 -15.96
CA ASP A 908 64.59 -45.23 -15.71
C ASP A 908 64.10 -43.87 -15.32
N ASN A 909 62.78 -43.66 -15.38
CA ASN A 909 62.16 -42.35 -15.13
C ASN A 909 61.48 -42.27 -13.75
N SER A 910 61.71 -41.18 -13.00
CA SER A 910 60.99 -40.84 -11.75
C SER A 910 60.07 -39.67 -12.03
N ILE A 911 58.75 -39.90 -11.93
CA ILE A 911 57.72 -38.87 -12.20
C ILE A 911 56.89 -38.68 -10.93
N PHE A 912 56.38 -37.49 -10.72
CA PHE A 912 55.46 -37.21 -9.64
C PHE A 912 54.00 -37.47 -10.06
N TYR A 913 53.31 -38.36 -9.38
CA TYR A 913 51.95 -38.81 -9.63
C TYR A 913 50.99 -38.45 -8.53
N LEU A 914 49.68 -38.30 -8.86
CA LEU A 914 48.58 -38.47 -7.89
C LEU A 914 48.43 -39.98 -7.61
N TRP A 915 48.47 -40.36 -6.33
CA TRP A 915 48.25 -41.74 -5.89
C TRP A 915 46.84 -41.88 -5.40
N ILE A 916 45.94 -42.45 -6.22
CA ILE A 916 44.51 -42.63 -5.92
C ILE A 916 44.25 -44.12 -5.77
N PRO A 917 43.63 -44.54 -4.65
CA PRO A 917 43.24 -45.95 -4.45
C PRO A 917 42.29 -46.43 -5.57
N ARG A 918 42.46 -47.67 -6.02
CA ARG A 918 41.68 -48.22 -7.12
C ARG A 918 40.20 -48.33 -6.80
N ASP A 919 39.83 -48.69 -5.55
CA ASP A 919 38.46 -48.78 -5.07
C ASP A 919 37.69 -47.45 -5.25
N LYS A 920 38.39 -46.32 -5.29
CA LYS A 920 37.77 -45.00 -5.48
C LYS A 920 37.45 -44.65 -6.93
N ILE A 921 38.06 -45.32 -7.90
CA ILE A 921 37.82 -45.14 -9.34
C ILE A 921 37.03 -46.32 -9.91
N ASP A 922 37.47 -47.59 -9.58
CA ASP A 922 36.82 -48.77 -10.10
C ASP A 922 35.45 -49.05 -9.47
N GLY A 923 35.17 -48.53 -8.25
CA GLY A 923 33.90 -48.65 -7.55
C GLY A 923 32.84 -47.57 -7.90
N ALA A 924 33.23 -46.57 -8.67
CA ALA A 924 32.32 -45.44 -9.00
C ALA A 924 31.12 -45.87 -9.87
N HIS A 925 31.12 -47.01 -10.53
CA HIS A 925 30.08 -47.50 -11.41
C HIS A 925 29.03 -48.41 -10.73
N ASP A 926 29.22 -48.87 -9.48
CA ASP A 926 28.35 -49.92 -8.89
C ASP A 926 27.17 -49.36 -8.04
N GLU A 927 27.09 -48.02 -7.80
CA GLU A 927 26.00 -47.40 -7.05
C GLU A 927 24.87 -46.77 -7.94
N GLY A 928 24.95 -46.93 -9.26
CA GLY A 928 24.19 -46.13 -10.25
C GLY A 928 22.72 -46.56 -10.54
N GLU A 929 22.15 -47.59 -9.96
CA GLU A 929 20.74 -48.05 -10.26
C GLU A 929 20.00 -48.55 -9.02
N LYS A 930 19.97 -47.85 -7.92
CA LYS A 930 18.94 -48.07 -6.90
C LYS A 930 17.88 -46.96 -7.00
N GLN A 931 16.79 -47.29 -7.70
CA GLN A 931 15.53 -46.53 -7.65
C GLN A 931 15.18 -46.21 -6.19
N MET A 932 15.12 -44.94 -5.90
CA MET A 932 14.86 -44.34 -4.60
C MET A 932 13.44 -44.60 -4.12
N ARG A 933 13.29 -45.48 -3.16
CA ARG A 933 12.17 -45.48 -2.21
C ARG A 933 12.66 -44.76 -0.96
N VAL A 934 12.23 -43.53 -0.74
CA VAL A 934 12.44 -42.83 0.52
C VAL A 934 11.73 -43.63 1.62
N ASN A 935 12.46 -44.37 2.42
CA ASN A 935 11.92 -45.01 3.62
C ASN A 935 11.77 -43.93 4.68
N PHE A 936 10.56 -43.53 4.95
CA PHE A 936 10.22 -42.59 6.02
C PHE A 936 10.44 -43.30 7.37
N THR A 937 11.44 -42.90 8.10
CA THR A 937 11.59 -43.28 9.52
C THR A 937 10.48 -42.57 10.30
N GLN A 938 9.57 -43.29 10.91
CA GLN A 938 8.58 -42.72 11.82
C GLN A 938 9.32 -42.00 12.96
N VAL A 939 9.03 -40.71 13.15
CA VAL A 939 9.40 -39.97 14.35
C VAL A 939 8.33 -40.30 15.38
N GLU A 940 8.71 -40.90 16.49
CA GLU A 940 7.77 -41.16 17.56
C GLU A 940 7.34 -39.84 18.20
N THR A 941 6.07 -39.71 18.56
CA THR A 941 5.54 -38.50 19.22
C THR A 941 6.23 -38.19 20.54
N SER A 942 6.87 -39.16 21.16
CA SER A 942 7.75 -39.05 22.35
C SER A 942 9.03 -38.23 22.10
N ASP A 943 9.45 -38.07 20.83
CA ASP A 943 10.63 -37.28 20.45
C ASP A 943 10.29 -35.75 20.31
N LEU A 944 9.02 -35.38 20.44
CA LEU A 944 8.59 -33.98 20.39
C LEU A 944 8.85 -33.30 21.74
N PRO A 945 9.45 -32.11 21.76
CA PRO A 945 9.54 -31.33 22.97
C PRO A 945 8.14 -31.10 23.57
N PRO A 946 7.93 -31.29 24.87
CA PRO A 946 6.61 -31.13 25.53
C PRO A 946 5.98 -29.74 25.27
N GLU A 947 6.81 -28.73 24.97
CA GLU A 947 6.40 -27.36 24.70
C GLU A 947 5.84 -27.13 23.27
N TRP A 948 5.93 -28.17 22.41
CA TRP A 948 5.40 -28.11 21.02
C TRP A 948 4.06 -28.84 20.88
N ILE A 949 3.64 -29.44 21.97
CA ILE A 949 2.40 -30.22 22.08
C ILE A 949 1.23 -29.36 22.58
#